data_25f574ceee2e7abf1b061e1cd5a442c7
#
_entry.id   25f574ceee2e7abf1b061e1cd5a442c7
#
_cell.length_a   1.000
_cell.length_b   1.000
_cell.length_c   1.000
_cell.angle_alpha   90.00
_cell.angle_beta   90.00
_cell.angle_gamma   90.00
#
_symmetry.space_group_name_H-M   'P 1'
#
loop_
_entity.id
_entity.type
_entity.pdbx_description
1 polymer ?
#
loop_
_entity_poly.entity_id
_entity_poly.type
_entity_poly.pdbx_seq_one_letter_code
_entity_poly.pdbx_strand_id
1 'polypeptide(L)'
;MFVFKAAVVGAGTMGGQIAQTIAAAGIPVVLKDISEELVQAGLDEARNVTSGQANKLAEKGKITPEQAAAQIEEVLGRIHGTTSYEGFGDVDFVIEAVPEKMAIKQSVFAELDAATPGHAILASNTSSLSITEIGEATLRPDKVVGFHYFYPASIMPLIEIVEGEETSAETVTAALTFAQTIRKQPITCAEVPGFVVNRILNAGTSEIWREQEQKGLSIKLIDEGVGAAGVIPMGPYFLVNLLGLDTVLHVAEHLAESYGSERFYVPKGMQKLVSERKLGAKTGGEGFYSAQGEANLPGDGEPDVQELVELLVLKTFVEACLVLEEGVATHRDIDFGLMAGAGLDPRRGLLPPFMKADVEGLDTILERLENAQERHGERFAPPTILRRLVAQGRLGQKSGQGFYAYPQPDAEQPGDVIKLESRPDGVAIAWLANGQMNSIAPSVIEDLGKVYQHVKQSGVRALVIASSNPFLFSAGADIKAFISMDEAGGEQLINAAHSLLREMESEGIATIAAVNGLAFGGGCELAMACDVRLAARSALFGQPEIKLGIIPGFGGTQRLARLVGTNKALEMNLIGDPVLAEEAYEYGLVNRVVDDHELLDTAIAWARKLSGQAPLAVQQIKRVSGAGDLDQGIEAEKQGFATVFRSEDGKEGISAFLGKRAPRFQGK
;
A
#
# COMPACT_ATOMS: atom_id res chain seq x y z
N MET A 1 3.18 6.48 18.26
CA MET A 1 3.98 5.86 19.35
C MET A 1 5.35 5.46 18.80
N PHE A 2 6.45 5.59 19.57
CA PHE A 2 7.80 5.20 19.12
C PHE A 2 8.19 3.86 19.72
N VAL A 3 8.87 3.01 18.93
CA VAL A 3 9.34 1.70 19.38
C VAL A 3 10.86 1.75 19.55
N PHE A 4 11.32 1.81 20.80
CA PHE A 4 12.74 1.80 21.16
C PHE A 4 13.25 0.42 21.54
N LYS A 5 12.32 -0.46 21.98
CA LYS A 5 12.61 -1.84 22.36
C LYS A 5 11.40 -2.72 22.02
N ALA A 6 11.67 -3.87 21.42
CA ALA A 6 10.63 -4.84 21.09
C ALA A 6 10.85 -6.18 21.78
N ALA A 7 9.84 -7.03 21.77
CA ALA A 7 9.95 -8.42 22.19
C ALA A 7 9.28 -9.35 21.18
N VAL A 8 9.77 -10.57 21.10
CA VAL A 8 9.19 -11.67 20.33
C VAL A 8 8.96 -12.85 21.25
N VAL A 9 7.74 -13.39 21.28
CA VAL A 9 7.37 -14.57 22.06
C VAL A 9 7.08 -15.74 21.15
N GLY A 10 7.84 -16.81 21.32
CA GLY A 10 7.93 -17.93 20.39
C GLY A 10 9.24 -17.84 19.59
N ALA A 11 10.23 -18.69 19.95
CA ALA A 11 11.56 -18.69 19.33
C ALA A 11 11.72 -19.80 18.27
N GLY A 12 10.62 -20.18 17.61
CA GLY A 12 10.66 -21.04 16.43
C GLY A 12 11.26 -20.30 15.20
N THR A 13 11.22 -20.94 14.04
CA THR A 13 11.75 -20.38 12.77
C THR A 13 11.22 -18.97 12.50
N MET A 14 9.90 -18.75 12.63
CA MET A 14 9.31 -17.43 12.45
C MET A 14 9.83 -16.42 13.48
N GLY A 15 9.77 -16.77 14.78
CA GLY A 15 10.19 -15.85 15.83
C GLY A 15 11.67 -15.47 15.77
N GLY A 16 12.56 -16.40 15.42
CA GLY A 16 13.99 -16.11 15.19
C GLY A 16 14.21 -15.14 14.02
N GLN A 17 13.49 -15.33 12.91
CA GLN A 17 13.56 -14.43 11.75
C GLN A 17 12.92 -13.05 12.04
N ILE A 18 11.82 -12.99 12.79
CA ILE A 18 11.19 -11.74 13.23
C ILE A 18 12.15 -10.95 14.13
N ALA A 19 12.73 -11.61 15.13
CA ALA A 19 13.72 -10.97 16.01
C ALA A 19 14.94 -10.45 15.23
N GLN A 20 15.42 -11.21 14.25
CA GLN A 20 16.49 -10.79 13.35
C GLN A 20 16.10 -9.55 12.56
N THR A 21 14.90 -9.50 11.99
CA THR A 21 14.42 -8.36 11.20
C THR A 21 14.37 -7.08 12.03
N ILE A 22 13.90 -7.16 13.27
CA ILE A 22 13.84 -6.05 14.22
C ILE A 22 15.27 -5.58 14.61
N ALA A 23 16.14 -6.52 14.98
CA ALA A 23 17.51 -6.22 15.35
C ALA A 23 18.34 -5.61 14.20
N ALA A 24 18.11 -6.06 12.97
CA ALA A 24 18.73 -5.52 11.76
C ALA A 24 18.29 -4.07 11.45
N ALA A 25 17.13 -3.65 11.93
CA ALA A 25 16.67 -2.27 11.87
C ALA A 25 17.25 -1.37 12.99
N GLY A 26 18.08 -1.94 13.88
CA GLY A 26 18.74 -1.19 14.95
C GLY A 26 18.03 -1.21 16.30
N ILE A 27 16.91 -1.94 16.42
CA ILE A 27 16.07 -1.97 17.62
C ILE A 27 16.47 -3.16 18.49
N PRO A 28 16.74 -2.99 19.81
CA PRO A 28 16.92 -4.07 20.75
C PRO A 28 15.66 -4.93 20.86
N VAL A 29 15.84 -6.27 20.93
CA VAL A 29 14.74 -7.22 20.98
C VAL A 29 14.98 -8.31 21.98
N VAL A 30 13.96 -8.64 22.79
CA VAL A 30 13.94 -9.79 23.69
C VAL A 30 13.24 -10.95 22.97
N LEU A 31 13.93 -12.09 22.83
CA LEU A 31 13.38 -13.32 22.23
C LEU A 31 13.07 -14.32 23.33
N LYS A 32 11.79 -14.62 23.56
CA LYS A 32 11.33 -15.51 24.63
C LYS A 32 10.74 -16.81 24.09
N ASP A 33 11.08 -17.91 24.73
CA ASP A 33 10.34 -19.18 24.62
C ASP A 33 10.26 -19.91 25.98
N ILE A 34 9.60 -21.07 26.01
CA ILE A 34 9.36 -21.86 27.23
C ILE A 34 10.58 -22.65 27.69
N SER A 35 11.59 -22.85 26.86
CA SER A 35 12.81 -23.59 27.20
C SER A 35 14.06 -22.98 26.57
N GLU A 36 15.20 -23.15 27.20
CA GLU A 36 16.52 -22.72 26.72
C GLU A 36 16.83 -23.31 25.34
N GLU A 37 16.43 -24.53 25.06
CA GLU A 37 16.64 -25.21 23.78
C GLU A 37 15.91 -24.48 22.64
N LEU A 38 14.65 -24.09 22.85
CA LEU A 38 13.88 -23.35 21.87
C LEU A 38 14.41 -21.92 21.66
N VAL A 39 14.80 -21.25 22.76
CA VAL A 39 15.45 -19.93 22.68
C VAL A 39 16.74 -20.02 21.87
N GLN A 40 17.58 -21.03 22.12
CA GLN A 40 18.82 -21.20 21.37
C GLN A 40 18.56 -21.50 19.89
N ALA A 41 17.56 -22.30 19.56
CA ALA A 41 17.16 -22.55 18.17
C ALA A 41 16.75 -21.26 17.44
N GLY A 42 16.00 -20.37 18.10
CA GLY A 42 15.65 -19.07 17.53
C GLY A 42 16.85 -18.12 17.36
N LEU A 43 17.79 -18.13 18.29
CA LEU A 43 19.04 -17.37 18.17
C LEU A 43 19.92 -17.91 17.04
N ASP A 44 19.97 -19.22 16.85
CA ASP A 44 20.71 -19.85 15.75
C ASP A 44 20.06 -19.53 14.39
N GLU A 45 18.73 -19.51 14.31
CA GLU A 45 18.01 -19.07 13.10
C GLU A 45 18.33 -17.60 12.77
N ALA A 46 18.28 -16.69 13.76
CA ALA A 46 18.64 -15.29 13.57
C ALA A 46 20.10 -15.14 13.11
N ARG A 47 21.02 -15.94 13.66
CA ARG A 47 22.43 -15.98 13.25
C ARG A 47 22.59 -16.46 11.80
N ASN A 48 21.93 -17.53 11.42
CA ASN A 48 21.98 -18.10 10.08
C ASN A 48 21.52 -17.10 9.04
N VAL A 49 20.38 -16.43 9.28
CA VAL A 49 19.84 -15.39 8.40
C VAL A 49 20.80 -14.21 8.29
N THR A 50 21.27 -13.67 9.42
CA THR A 50 22.16 -12.49 9.43
C THR A 50 23.47 -12.79 8.70
N SER A 51 24.07 -13.96 8.97
CA SER A 51 25.32 -14.39 8.33
C SER A 51 25.14 -14.60 6.83
N GLY A 52 24.02 -15.23 6.42
CA GLY A 52 23.71 -15.42 5.00
C GLY A 52 23.54 -14.09 4.25
N GLN A 53 22.87 -13.11 4.85
CA GLN A 53 22.68 -11.78 4.26
C GLN A 53 23.98 -11.00 4.15
N ALA A 54 24.79 -10.94 5.23
CA ALA A 54 26.04 -10.21 5.27
C ALA A 54 27.09 -10.82 4.31
N ASN A 55 27.23 -12.15 4.30
CA ASN A 55 28.18 -12.85 3.41
C ASN A 55 27.81 -12.64 1.93
N LYS A 56 26.52 -12.68 1.58
CA LYS A 56 26.04 -12.38 0.23
C LYS A 56 26.37 -10.95 -0.24
N LEU A 57 26.39 -9.98 0.69
CA LEU A 57 26.81 -8.60 0.39
C LEU A 57 28.33 -8.54 0.18
N ALA A 58 29.12 -9.25 0.97
CA ALA A 58 30.56 -9.36 0.81
C ALA A 58 30.95 -10.05 -0.51
N GLU A 59 30.32 -11.17 -0.86
CA GLU A 59 30.49 -11.86 -2.14
C GLU A 59 30.19 -10.98 -3.36
N LYS A 60 29.23 -10.08 -3.23
CA LYS A 60 28.90 -9.08 -4.26
C LYS A 60 29.83 -7.85 -4.24
N GLY A 61 30.82 -7.81 -3.37
CA GLY A 61 31.76 -6.70 -3.23
C GLY A 61 31.12 -5.39 -2.72
N LYS A 62 29.96 -5.47 -2.09
CA LYS A 62 29.27 -4.29 -1.52
C LYS A 62 29.82 -3.88 -0.16
N ILE A 63 30.36 -4.82 0.60
CA ILE A 63 31.03 -4.63 1.89
C ILE A 63 32.26 -5.54 1.94
N THR A 64 33.20 -5.25 2.85
CA THR A 64 34.35 -6.15 3.07
C THR A 64 33.99 -7.31 3.99
N PRO A 65 34.76 -8.42 4.01
CA PRO A 65 34.53 -9.51 4.97
C PRO A 65 34.57 -9.07 6.44
N GLU A 66 35.44 -8.11 6.78
CA GLU A 66 35.53 -7.52 8.13
C GLU A 66 34.26 -6.73 8.48
N GLN A 67 33.73 -5.96 7.51
CA GLN A 67 32.45 -5.24 7.67
C GLN A 67 31.29 -6.22 7.82
N ALA A 68 31.29 -7.33 7.08
CA ALA A 68 30.27 -8.38 7.22
C ALA A 68 30.30 -9.00 8.63
N ALA A 69 31.48 -9.33 9.16
CA ALA A 69 31.65 -9.85 10.50
C ALA A 69 31.17 -8.86 11.58
N ALA A 70 31.54 -7.58 11.45
CA ALA A 70 31.10 -6.53 12.37
C ALA A 70 29.57 -6.34 12.33
N GLN A 71 28.94 -6.37 11.16
CA GLN A 71 27.49 -6.28 11.01
C GLN A 71 26.77 -7.47 11.67
N ILE A 72 27.32 -8.69 11.54
CA ILE A 72 26.76 -9.88 12.18
C ILE A 72 26.76 -9.71 13.70
N GLU A 73 27.90 -9.35 14.30
CA GLU A 73 28.01 -9.15 15.74
C GLU A 73 27.10 -8.01 16.24
N GLU A 74 27.01 -6.93 15.50
CA GLU A 74 26.15 -5.79 15.84
C GLU A 74 24.67 -6.18 15.87
N VAL A 75 24.16 -6.90 14.86
CA VAL A 75 22.76 -7.33 14.79
C VAL A 75 22.45 -8.34 15.88
N LEU A 76 23.31 -9.37 16.04
CA LEU A 76 23.10 -10.39 17.06
C LEU A 76 23.22 -9.87 18.48
N GLY A 77 24.10 -8.88 18.71
CA GLY A 77 24.24 -8.22 20.00
C GLY A 77 23.00 -7.48 20.49
N ARG A 78 22.02 -7.22 19.60
CA ARG A 78 20.73 -6.62 19.96
C ARG A 78 19.66 -7.64 20.33
N ILE A 79 19.91 -8.94 20.15
CA ILE A 79 18.92 -9.99 20.44
C ILE A 79 19.28 -10.64 21.78
N HIS A 80 18.38 -10.52 22.75
CA HIS A 80 18.53 -11.13 24.06
C HIS A 80 17.54 -12.28 24.26
N GLY A 81 18.05 -13.52 24.43
CA GLY A 81 17.23 -14.69 24.66
C GLY A 81 16.86 -14.88 26.13
N THR A 82 15.61 -15.28 26.41
CA THR A 82 15.14 -15.57 27.79
C THR A 82 14.04 -16.63 27.81
N THR A 83 13.91 -17.34 28.95
CA THR A 83 12.78 -18.27 29.20
C THR A 83 11.71 -17.66 30.11
N SER A 84 11.90 -16.43 30.57
CA SER A 84 10.98 -15.70 31.43
C SER A 84 10.53 -14.41 30.84
N TYR A 85 9.74 -13.61 31.55
CA TYR A 85 9.40 -12.22 31.14
C TYR A 85 10.41 -11.19 31.63
N GLU A 86 11.63 -11.58 31.93
CA GLU A 86 12.74 -10.67 32.21
C GLU A 86 13.01 -9.80 30.97
N GLY A 87 13.12 -8.48 31.17
CA GLY A 87 13.33 -7.52 30.09
C GLY A 87 12.07 -7.08 29.35
N PHE A 88 10.87 -7.51 29.76
CA PHE A 88 9.60 -7.08 29.16
C PHE A 88 9.03 -5.78 29.78
N GLY A 89 9.51 -5.36 30.93
CA GLY A 89 8.98 -4.21 31.68
C GLY A 89 9.22 -2.83 31.03
N ASP A 90 9.96 -2.75 29.92
CA ASP A 90 10.30 -1.53 29.18
C ASP A 90 10.17 -1.70 27.66
N VAL A 91 9.41 -2.71 27.20
CA VAL A 91 9.15 -2.90 25.78
C VAL A 91 7.99 -2.02 25.30
N ASP A 92 8.07 -1.58 24.04
CA ASP A 92 7.03 -0.78 23.41
C ASP A 92 6.13 -1.61 22.47
N PHE A 93 6.68 -2.70 21.89
CA PHE A 93 5.97 -3.53 20.92
C PHE A 93 6.34 -5.01 21.12
N VAL A 94 5.35 -5.88 21.24
CA VAL A 94 5.54 -7.32 21.36
C VAL A 94 4.91 -8.03 20.16
N ILE A 95 5.63 -8.98 19.57
CA ILE A 95 5.10 -9.85 18.52
C ILE A 95 5.05 -11.28 19.05
N GLU A 96 3.85 -11.85 19.11
CA GLU A 96 3.62 -13.24 19.46
C GLU A 96 3.70 -14.11 18.19
N ALA A 97 4.51 -15.18 18.25
CA ALA A 97 4.74 -16.15 17.19
C ALA A 97 4.75 -17.61 17.73
N VAL A 98 3.86 -17.88 18.69
CA VAL A 98 3.66 -19.22 19.28
C VAL A 98 2.76 -20.11 18.39
N PRO A 99 2.61 -21.43 18.65
CA PRO A 99 1.78 -22.33 17.84
C PRO A 99 0.35 -21.80 17.62
N GLU A 100 -0.19 -22.04 16.42
CA GLU A 100 -1.48 -21.53 15.93
C GLU A 100 -2.66 -22.23 16.60
N LYS A 101 -2.86 -21.91 17.90
CA LYS A 101 -3.96 -22.41 18.73
C LYS A 101 -4.48 -21.30 19.62
N MET A 102 -5.77 -20.97 19.49
CA MET A 102 -6.41 -19.88 20.22
C MET A 102 -6.11 -19.90 21.73
N ALA A 103 -6.34 -21.04 22.40
CA ALA A 103 -6.10 -21.14 23.84
C ALA A 103 -4.66 -20.86 24.27
N ILE A 104 -3.67 -21.20 23.43
CA ILE A 104 -2.25 -20.89 23.71
C ILE A 104 -2.02 -19.40 23.56
N LYS A 105 -2.51 -18.79 22.48
CA LYS A 105 -2.35 -17.36 22.23
C LYS A 105 -3.03 -16.53 23.32
N GLN A 106 -4.25 -16.85 23.70
CA GLN A 106 -4.96 -16.18 24.78
C GLN A 106 -4.19 -16.26 26.12
N SER A 107 -3.63 -17.42 26.46
CA SER A 107 -2.79 -17.55 27.66
C SER A 107 -1.56 -16.65 27.60
N VAL A 108 -0.87 -16.61 26.46
CA VAL A 108 0.31 -15.76 26.25
C VAL A 108 -0.06 -14.28 26.32
N PHE A 109 -1.17 -13.88 25.73
CA PHE A 109 -1.62 -12.48 25.75
C PHE A 109 -2.02 -12.02 27.15
N ALA A 110 -2.65 -12.87 27.97
CA ALA A 110 -2.92 -12.58 29.37
C ALA A 110 -1.61 -12.40 30.18
N GLU A 111 -0.59 -13.22 29.92
CA GLU A 111 0.72 -13.08 30.55
C GLU A 111 1.45 -11.80 30.09
N LEU A 112 1.37 -11.46 28.79
CA LEU A 112 1.95 -10.26 28.23
C LEU A 112 1.29 -8.99 28.75
N ASP A 113 -0.03 -9.01 28.94
CA ASP A 113 -0.77 -7.89 29.52
C ASP A 113 -0.26 -7.53 30.91
N ALA A 114 0.07 -8.54 31.72
CA ALA A 114 0.63 -8.37 33.05
C ALA A 114 2.13 -8.01 33.07
N ALA A 115 2.90 -8.46 32.07
CA ALA A 115 4.37 -8.36 32.06
C ALA A 115 4.91 -7.11 31.36
N THR A 116 4.09 -6.41 30.56
CA THR A 116 4.52 -5.27 29.72
C THR A 116 3.90 -3.95 30.19
N PRO A 117 4.53 -2.80 29.85
CA PRO A 117 3.94 -1.48 30.16
C PRO A 117 2.58 -1.28 29.51
N GLY A 118 1.69 -0.51 30.13
CA GLY A 118 0.34 -0.24 29.62
C GLY A 118 0.28 0.44 28.26
N HIS A 119 1.36 1.07 27.80
CA HIS A 119 1.46 1.64 26.46
C HIS A 119 1.88 0.65 25.39
N ALA A 120 2.46 -0.51 25.78
CA ALA A 120 2.98 -1.47 24.83
C ALA A 120 1.87 -2.08 23.96
N ILE A 121 2.13 -2.16 22.66
CA ILE A 121 1.27 -2.84 21.70
C ILE A 121 1.57 -4.33 21.74
N LEU A 122 0.51 -5.13 21.75
CA LEU A 122 0.58 -6.58 21.72
C LEU A 122 0.09 -7.08 20.35
N ALA A 123 1.00 -7.59 19.56
CA ALA A 123 0.73 -8.02 18.20
C ALA A 123 0.80 -9.54 18.04
N SER A 124 -0.13 -10.14 17.29
CA SER A 124 -0.08 -11.56 16.95
C SER A 124 0.37 -11.77 15.51
N ASN A 125 1.27 -12.72 15.30
CA ASN A 125 1.67 -13.20 13.98
C ASN A 125 0.77 -14.33 13.47
N THR A 126 -0.46 -14.42 13.96
CA THR A 126 -1.43 -15.41 13.47
C THR A 126 -1.69 -15.22 11.97
N SER A 127 -1.97 -16.32 11.28
CA SER A 127 -2.34 -16.31 9.85
C SER A 127 -3.85 -16.41 9.60
N SER A 128 -4.63 -16.71 10.67
CA SER A 128 -6.05 -17.04 10.48
C SER A 128 -6.94 -16.88 11.71
N LEU A 129 -6.35 -16.80 12.93
CA LEU A 129 -7.13 -16.72 14.16
C LEU A 129 -7.62 -15.29 14.41
N SER A 130 -8.74 -15.16 15.11
CA SER A 130 -9.37 -13.88 15.45
C SER A 130 -8.49 -13.04 16.38
N ILE A 131 -8.19 -11.83 15.96
CA ILE A 131 -7.48 -10.82 16.74
C ILE A 131 -8.38 -10.32 17.88
N THR A 132 -9.67 -10.20 17.60
CA THR A 132 -10.70 -9.84 18.59
C THR A 132 -10.73 -10.83 19.75
N GLU A 133 -10.83 -12.15 19.46
CA GLU A 133 -10.83 -13.18 20.51
C GLU A 133 -9.49 -13.25 21.27
N ILE A 134 -8.37 -12.95 20.60
CA ILE A 134 -7.07 -12.83 21.26
C ILE A 134 -7.06 -11.62 22.20
N GLY A 135 -7.60 -10.50 21.76
CA GLY A 135 -7.70 -9.25 22.53
C GLY A 135 -8.53 -9.37 23.79
N GLU A 136 -9.59 -10.18 23.78
CA GLU A 136 -10.45 -10.45 24.95
C GLU A 136 -9.69 -11.04 26.14
N ALA A 137 -8.53 -11.64 25.91
CA ALA A 137 -7.67 -12.18 26.98
C ALA A 137 -6.87 -11.09 27.72
N THR A 138 -6.96 -9.82 27.30
CA THR A 138 -6.23 -8.67 27.86
C THR A 138 -7.15 -7.64 28.48
N LEU A 139 -6.62 -6.73 29.29
CA LEU A 139 -7.34 -5.56 29.83
C LEU A 139 -7.20 -4.33 28.93
N ARG A 140 -6.57 -4.47 27.77
CA ARG A 140 -6.34 -3.40 26.77
C ARG A 140 -6.49 -3.93 25.34
N PRO A 141 -7.68 -4.43 24.97
CA PRO A 141 -7.91 -4.95 23.62
C PRO A 141 -7.69 -3.88 22.52
N ASP A 142 -7.81 -2.59 22.87
CA ASP A 142 -7.47 -1.47 22.00
C ASP A 142 -5.98 -1.41 21.58
N LYS A 143 -5.10 -2.10 22.33
CA LYS A 143 -3.65 -2.24 22.05
C LYS A 143 -3.28 -3.58 21.42
N VAL A 144 -4.29 -4.39 21.04
CA VAL A 144 -4.06 -5.68 20.38
C VAL A 144 -4.29 -5.54 18.88
N VAL A 145 -3.39 -6.11 18.07
CA VAL A 145 -3.41 -6.01 16.62
C VAL A 145 -2.81 -7.27 15.97
N GLY A 146 -3.28 -7.65 14.80
CA GLY A 146 -2.60 -8.63 13.96
C GLY A 146 -1.39 -8.00 13.27
N PHE A 147 -0.26 -8.71 13.25
CA PHE A 147 0.98 -8.27 12.61
C PHE A 147 1.59 -9.45 11.86
N HIS A 148 0.92 -9.81 10.77
CA HIS A 148 1.13 -11.06 10.07
C HIS A 148 2.29 -10.99 9.09
N TYR A 149 3.38 -11.69 9.38
CA TYR A 149 4.53 -11.88 8.50
C TYR A 149 4.32 -13.04 7.53
N PHE A 150 4.88 -12.91 6.35
CA PHE A 150 4.97 -13.98 5.35
C PHE A 150 6.31 -14.73 5.47
N TYR A 151 6.26 -16.02 5.25
CA TYR A 151 7.46 -16.86 5.28
C TYR A 151 8.25 -16.79 3.95
N PRO A 152 9.58 -16.62 3.98
CA PRO A 152 10.45 -16.36 5.15
C PRO A 152 10.36 -14.90 5.64
N ALA A 153 10.18 -14.70 6.95
CA ALA A 153 9.96 -13.35 7.51
C ALA A 153 11.13 -12.40 7.26
N SER A 154 12.34 -12.91 7.13
CA SER A 154 13.55 -12.13 6.84
C SER A 154 13.67 -11.65 5.37
N ILE A 155 12.89 -12.23 4.45
CA ILE A 155 12.95 -11.96 3.00
C ILE A 155 11.68 -11.29 2.52
N MET A 156 10.50 -11.81 2.88
CA MET A 156 9.22 -11.31 2.40
C MET A 156 8.97 -9.90 2.92
N PRO A 157 8.69 -8.93 2.03
CA PRO A 157 8.54 -7.54 2.44
C PRO A 157 7.21 -7.25 3.11
N LEU A 158 6.14 -8.01 2.82
CA LEU A 158 4.79 -7.72 3.27
C LEU A 158 4.58 -7.98 4.77
N ILE A 159 3.81 -7.11 5.39
CA ILE A 159 3.10 -7.35 6.65
C ILE A 159 1.62 -6.99 6.44
N GLU A 160 0.71 -7.87 6.82
CA GLU A 160 -0.70 -7.55 6.98
C GLU A 160 -0.93 -7.06 8.40
N ILE A 161 -1.40 -5.82 8.54
CA ILE A 161 -1.86 -5.26 9.81
C ILE A 161 -3.35 -5.50 9.89
N VAL A 162 -3.77 -6.36 10.81
CA VAL A 162 -5.13 -6.84 10.93
C VAL A 162 -5.80 -6.17 12.11
N GLU A 163 -6.88 -5.47 11.84
CA GLU A 163 -7.66 -4.75 12.84
C GLU A 163 -8.72 -5.68 13.45
N GLY A 164 -8.63 -5.95 14.76
CA GLY A 164 -9.73 -6.54 15.52
C GLY A 164 -10.81 -5.48 15.83
N GLU A 165 -11.97 -5.91 16.31
CA GLU A 165 -13.11 -4.99 16.56
C GLU A 165 -12.79 -3.84 17.52
N GLU A 166 -11.91 -4.07 18.50
CA GLU A 166 -11.54 -3.08 19.51
C GLU A 166 -10.17 -2.42 19.25
N THR A 167 -9.44 -2.82 18.21
CA THR A 167 -8.13 -2.24 17.88
C THR A 167 -8.27 -0.75 17.58
N SER A 168 -7.54 0.10 18.34
CA SER A 168 -7.61 1.54 18.15
C SER A 168 -6.84 2.00 16.89
N ALA A 169 -7.29 3.11 16.28
CA ALA A 169 -6.60 3.75 15.16
C ALA A 169 -5.15 4.14 15.51
N GLU A 170 -4.89 4.54 16.76
CA GLU A 170 -3.52 4.81 17.24
C GLU A 170 -2.64 3.55 17.22
N THR A 171 -3.21 2.40 17.56
CA THR A 171 -2.51 1.10 17.52
C THR A 171 -2.18 0.72 16.08
N VAL A 172 -3.14 0.88 15.15
CA VAL A 172 -2.92 0.64 13.71
C VAL A 172 -1.82 1.54 13.16
N THR A 173 -1.89 2.86 13.44
CA THR A 173 -0.86 3.82 13.02
C THR A 173 0.53 3.47 13.57
N ALA A 174 0.61 3.07 14.83
CA ALA A 174 1.87 2.67 15.44
C ALA A 174 2.42 1.37 14.83
N ALA A 175 1.56 0.39 14.53
CA ALA A 175 1.93 -0.85 13.85
C ALA A 175 2.42 -0.59 12.42
N LEU A 176 1.75 0.30 11.65
CA LEU A 176 2.20 0.76 10.33
C LEU A 176 3.60 1.40 10.38
N THR A 177 3.79 2.33 11.31
CA THR A 177 5.06 3.02 11.51
C THR A 177 6.17 2.04 11.90
N PHE A 178 5.87 1.09 12.80
CA PHE A 178 6.84 0.08 13.21
C PHE A 178 7.22 -0.84 12.05
N ALA A 179 6.24 -1.32 11.25
CA ALA A 179 6.51 -2.12 10.07
C ALA A 179 7.45 -1.41 9.08
N GLN A 180 7.22 -0.11 8.83
CA GLN A 180 8.10 0.68 7.97
C GLN A 180 9.50 0.90 8.58
N THR A 181 9.58 1.11 9.89
CA THR A 181 10.86 1.24 10.62
C THR A 181 11.72 0.00 10.47
N ILE A 182 11.13 -1.19 10.53
CA ILE A 182 11.82 -2.47 10.28
C ILE A 182 11.91 -2.83 8.79
N ARG A 183 11.70 -1.83 7.90
CA ARG A 183 11.82 -1.94 6.43
C ARG A 183 10.86 -2.95 5.79
N LYS A 184 9.70 -3.14 6.39
CA LYS A 184 8.60 -3.89 5.82
C LYS A 184 7.61 -2.98 5.10
N GLN A 185 6.78 -3.58 4.27
CA GLN A 185 5.77 -2.92 3.47
C GLN A 185 4.39 -3.35 4.00
N PRO A 186 3.76 -2.55 4.86
CA PRO A 186 2.48 -2.93 5.44
C PRO A 186 1.31 -2.63 4.50
N ILE A 187 0.26 -3.45 4.62
CA ILE A 187 -1.11 -3.15 4.23
C ILE A 187 -2.00 -3.25 5.46
N THR A 188 -3.15 -2.58 5.46
CA THR A 188 -4.16 -2.74 6.49
C THR A 188 -5.33 -3.57 5.99
N CYS A 189 -5.92 -4.38 6.86
CA CYS A 189 -7.12 -5.13 6.55
C CYS A 189 -7.97 -5.39 7.79
N ALA A 190 -9.28 -5.55 7.57
CA ALA A 190 -10.18 -6.03 8.60
C ALA A 190 -9.91 -7.51 8.93
N GLU A 191 -10.30 -7.92 10.12
CA GLU A 191 -10.23 -9.30 10.57
C GLU A 191 -11.23 -10.19 9.82
N VAL A 192 -10.72 -11.10 9.01
CA VAL A 192 -11.49 -12.14 8.32
C VAL A 192 -10.65 -13.41 8.18
N PRO A 193 -11.26 -14.61 8.07
CA PRO A 193 -10.51 -15.84 7.82
C PRO A 193 -9.58 -15.75 6.62
N GLY A 194 -8.27 -15.99 6.85
CA GLY A 194 -7.24 -15.94 5.81
C GLY A 194 -6.82 -14.54 5.36
N PHE A 195 -7.31 -13.51 6.01
CA PHE A 195 -7.03 -12.09 5.73
C PHE A 195 -7.14 -11.74 4.24
N VAL A 196 -6.14 -11.12 3.65
CA VAL A 196 -6.18 -10.73 2.23
C VAL A 196 -5.45 -11.74 1.36
N VAL A 197 -4.14 -11.91 1.56
CA VAL A 197 -3.30 -12.65 0.61
C VAL A 197 -3.58 -14.15 0.63
N ASN A 198 -3.65 -14.75 1.82
CA ASN A 198 -3.92 -16.18 1.94
C ASN A 198 -5.30 -16.55 1.39
N ARG A 199 -6.32 -15.73 1.66
CA ARG A 199 -7.69 -15.93 1.17
C ARG A 199 -7.73 -15.92 -0.36
N ILE A 200 -7.16 -14.89 -0.99
CA ILE A 200 -7.18 -14.72 -2.44
C ILE A 200 -6.37 -15.81 -3.16
N LEU A 201 -5.16 -16.13 -2.66
CA LEU A 201 -4.34 -17.18 -3.26
C LEU A 201 -4.97 -18.56 -3.16
N ASN A 202 -5.55 -18.90 -1.99
CA ASN A 202 -6.23 -20.18 -1.83
C ASN A 202 -7.44 -20.29 -2.75
N ALA A 203 -8.19 -19.23 -3.00
CA ALA A 203 -9.34 -19.27 -3.91
C ALA A 203 -8.91 -19.69 -5.31
N GLY A 204 -7.85 -19.08 -5.87
CA GLY A 204 -7.33 -19.43 -7.18
C GLY A 204 -6.75 -20.85 -7.23
N THR A 205 -5.89 -21.20 -6.27
CA THR A 205 -5.24 -22.51 -6.23
C THR A 205 -6.23 -23.65 -5.93
N SER A 206 -7.35 -23.38 -5.25
CA SER A 206 -8.43 -24.35 -5.03
C SER A 206 -8.94 -24.95 -6.34
N GLU A 207 -9.05 -24.17 -7.41
CA GLU A 207 -9.52 -24.67 -8.70
C GLU A 207 -8.48 -25.59 -9.36
N ILE A 208 -7.20 -25.32 -9.21
CA ILE A 208 -6.12 -26.20 -9.67
C ILE A 208 -6.20 -27.57 -8.94
N TRP A 209 -6.38 -27.54 -7.62
CA TRP A 209 -6.48 -28.77 -6.82
C TRP A 209 -7.75 -29.56 -7.16
N ARG A 210 -8.88 -28.86 -7.36
CA ARG A 210 -10.15 -29.48 -7.75
C ARG A 210 -10.03 -30.19 -9.09
N GLU A 211 -9.51 -29.53 -10.09
CA GLU A 211 -9.32 -30.07 -11.43
C GLU A 211 -8.34 -31.26 -11.43
N GLN A 212 -7.24 -31.14 -10.70
CA GLN A 212 -6.26 -32.21 -10.56
C GLN A 212 -6.89 -33.49 -9.99
N GLU A 213 -7.60 -33.40 -8.88
CA GLU A 213 -8.20 -34.57 -8.23
C GLU A 213 -9.37 -35.15 -9.04
N GLN A 214 -10.21 -34.32 -9.65
CA GLN A 214 -11.34 -34.78 -10.45
C GLN A 214 -10.94 -35.48 -11.74
N LYS A 215 -9.88 -35.00 -12.38
CA LYS A 215 -9.42 -35.51 -13.68
C LYS A 215 -8.17 -36.40 -13.60
N GLY A 216 -7.60 -36.59 -12.42
CA GLY A 216 -6.37 -37.38 -12.23
C GLY A 216 -5.18 -36.82 -12.98
N LEU A 217 -5.00 -35.48 -13.00
CA LEU A 217 -3.95 -34.81 -13.75
C LEU A 217 -2.57 -34.95 -13.09
N SER A 218 -1.52 -34.91 -13.89
CA SER A 218 -0.13 -34.93 -13.43
C SER A 218 0.24 -33.60 -12.76
N ILE A 219 0.59 -33.61 -11.46
CA ILE A 219 1.01 -32.41 -10.73
C ILE A 219 2.30 -31.80 -11.30
N LYS A 220 3.19 -32.62 -11.85
CA LYS A 220 4.43 -32.16 -12.49
C LYS A 220 4.13 -31.35 -13.75
N LEU A 221 3.25 -31.86 -14.62
CA LEU A 221 2.85 -31.15 -15.84
C LEU A 221 2.05 -29.87 -15.52
N ILE A 222 1.24 -29.89 -14.44
CA ILE A 222 0.57 -28.68 -13.96
C ILE A 222 1.60 -27.62 -13.53
N ASP A 223 2.58 -27.99 -12.67
CA ASP A 223 3.59 -27.05 -12.21
C ASP A 223 4.44 -26.48 -13.37
N GLU A 224 4.87 -27.33 -14.30
CA GLU A 224 5.60 -26.92 -15.50
C GLU A 224 4.77 -25.97 -16.37
N GLY A 225 3.52 -26.31 -16.66
CA GLY A 225 2.65 -25.55 -17.55
C GLY A 225 2.18 -24.25 -16.94
N VAL A 226 1.60 -24.26 -15.74
CA VAL A 226 1.08 -23.08 -15.06
C VAL A 226 2.21 -22.13 -14.65
N GLY A 227 3.35 -22.68 -14.21
CA GLY A 227 4.55 -21.88 -13.91
C GLY A 227 5.13 -21.16 -15.13
N ALA A 228 5.09 -21.81 -16.31
CA ALA A 228 5.54 -21.22 -17.57
C ALA A 228 4.56 -20.20 -18.16
N ALA A 229 3.28 -20.25 -17.77
CA ALA A 229 2.26 -19.33 -18.29
C ALA A 229 2.41 -17.86 -17.84
N GLY A 230 3.29 -17.59 -16.86
CA GLY A 230 3.60 -16.22 -16.45
C GLY A 230 2.45 -15.51 -15.72
N VAL A 231 1.61 -16.25 -14.98
CA VAL A 231 0.53 -15.69 -14.16
C VAL A 231 0.82 -15.78 -12.66
N ILE A 232 1.72 -16.68 -12.27
CA ILE A 232 2.22 -16.85 -10.91
C ILE A 232 3.74 -17.07 -10.95
N PRO A 233 4.47 -16.78 -9.86
CA PRO A 233 5.94 -16.85 -9.86
C PRO A 233 6.52 -18.24 -10.04
N MET A 234 5.78 -19.30 -9.66
CA MET A 234 6.21 -20.70 -9.72
C MET A 234 4.99 -21.64 -9.75
N GLY A 235 5.23 -22.92 -10.06
CA GLY A 235 4.16 -23.93 -10.08
C GLY A 235 3.43 -24.07 -8.73
N PRO A 236 2.09 -24.27 -8.73
CA PRO A 236 1.28 -24.24 -7.52
C PRO A 236 1.61 -25.35 -6.51
N TYR A 237 1.94 -26.55 -6.95
CA TYR A 237 2.31 -27.66 -6.05
C TYR A 237 3.73 -27.49 -5.51
N PHE A 238 4.64 -26.95 -6.32
CA PHE A 238 5.99 -26.63 -5.90
C PHE A 238 5.97 -25.54 -4.82
N LEU A 239 5.15 -24.51 -4.97
CA LEU A 239 4.98 -23.46 -3.98
C LEU A 239 4.48 -24.02 -2.65
N VAL A 240 3.46 -24.86 -2.66
CA VAL A 240 2.91 -25.49 -1.44
C VAL A 240 3.96 -26.40 -0.80
N ASN A 241 4.70 -27.15 -1.60
CA ASN A 241 5.80 -28.00 -1.10
C ASN A 241 6.91 -27.19 -0.39
N LEU A 242 7.14 -25.96 -0.84
CA LEU A 242 8.09 -25.02 -0.22
C LEU A 242 7.55 -24.41 1.08
N LEU A 243 6.26 -24.01 1.10
CA LEU A 243 5.62 -23.36 2.24
C LEU A 243 5.33 -24.34 3.39
N GLY A 244 5.13 -25.62 3.09
CA GLY A 244 4.71 -26.66 4.02
C GLY A 244 3.23 -27.01 3.85
N LEU A 245 2.97 -28.29 3.53
CA LEU A 245 1.64 -28.81 3.25
C LEU A 245 0.68 -28.65 4.44
N ASP A 246 1.19 -28.86 5.65
CA ASP A 246 0.45 -28.69 6.90
C ASP A 246 -0.08 -27.27 7.09
N THR A 247 0.74 -26.27 6.79
CA THR A 247 0.37 -24.85 6.90
C THR A 247 -0.70 -24.48 5.88
N VAL A 248 -0.50 -24.87 4.61
CA VAL A 248 -1.46 -24.56 3.54
C VAL A 248 -2.77 -25.33 3.73
N LEU A 249 -2.71 -26.59 4.14
CA LEU A 249 -3.89 -27.38 4.44
C LEU A 249 -4.75 -26.76 5.55
N HIS A 250 -4.11 -26.34 6.65
CA HIS A 250 -4.81 -25.68 7.76
C HIS A 250 -5.57 -24.42 7.29
N VAL A 251 -4.93 -23.60 6.48
CA VAL A 251 -5.57 -22.41 5.89
C VAL A 251 -6.73 -22.81 4.96
N ALA A 252 -6.54 -23.81 4.09
CA ALA A 252 -7.59 -24.28 3.18
C ALA A 252 -8.81 -24.84 3.92
N GLU A 253 -8.59 -25.64 4.99
CA GLU A 253 -9.65 -26.18 5.82
C GLU A 253 -10.40 -25.06 6.56
N HIS A 254 -9.70 -24.11 7.15
CA HIS A 254 -10.31 -22.96 7.82
C HIS A 254 -11.14 -22.09 6.86
N LEU A 255 -10.65 -21.82 5.65
CA LEU A 255 -11.39 -21.10 4.62
C LEU A 255 -12.62 -21.86 4.15
N ALA A 256 -12.50 -23.19 3.96
CA ALA A 256 -13.64 -24.03 3.55
C ALA A 256 -14.70 -24.12 4.65
N GLU A 257 -14.31 -24.14 5.92
CA GLU A 257 -15.24 -24.10 7.06
C GLU A 257 -15.95 -22.75 7.14
N SER A 258 -15.25 -21.64 6.93
CA SER A 258 -15.78 -20.28 7.07
C SER A 258 -16.65 -19.85 5.88
N TYR A 259 -16.26 -20.21 4.65
CA TYR A 259 -16.88 -19.70 3.41
C TYR A 259 -17.55 -20.78 2.57
N GLY A 260 -17.41 -22.04 2.94
CA GLY A 260 -17.98 -23.19 2.23
C GLY A 260 -17.03 -23.87 1.24
N SER A 261 -17.14 -25.21 1.15
CA SER A 261 -16.28 -26.07 0.32
C SER A 261 -16.46 -25.88 -1.19
N GLU A 262 -17.56 -25.30 -1.64
CA GLU A 262 -17.74 -24.92 -3.05
C GLU A 262 -16.87 -23.73 -3.43
N ARG A 263 -16.69 -22.80 -2.50
CA ARG A 263 -15.84 -21.60 -2.69
C ARG A 263 -14.35 -21.91 -2.51
N PHE A 264 -14.01 -22.75 -1.51
CA PHE A 264 -12.63 -23.15 -1.19
C PHE A 264 -12.53 -24.66 -1.15
N TYR A 265 -11.83 -25.24 -2.11
CA TYR A 265 -11.65 -26.69 -2.19
C TYR A 265 -10.50 -27.16 -1.30
N VAL A 266 -10.77 -28.17 -0.45
CA VAL A 266 -9.74 -28.80 0.38
C VAL A 266 -9.27 -30.08 -0.33
N PRO A 267 -7.98 -30.14 -0.77
CA PRO A 267 -7.50 -31.28 -1.54
C PRO A 267 -7.25 -32.52 -0.66
N LYS A 268 -7.92 -33.62 -0.99
CA LYS A 268 -7.79 -34.91 -0.28
C LYS A 268 -6.37 -35.48 -0.36
N GLY A 269 -5.71 -35.27 -1.50
CA GLY A 269 -4.32 -35.67 -1.68
C GLY A 269 -3.38 -34.99 -0.69
N MET A 270 -3.59 -33.69 -0.43
CA MET A 270 -2.81 -32.94 0.57
C MET A 270 -3.12 -33.45 1.99
N GLN A 271 -4.40 -33.68 2.33
CA GLN A 271 -4.79 -34.25 3.63
C GLN A 271 -4.10 -35.61 3.88
N LYS A 272 -4.05 -36.48 2.87
CA LYS A 272 -3.34 -37.76 2.94
C LYS A 272 -1.86 -37.57 3.20
N LEU A 273 -1.17 -36.73 2.43
CA LEU A 273 0.27 -36.50 2.60
C LEU A 273 0.61 -35.92 3.98
N VAL A 274 -0.19 -34.98 4.47
CA VAL A 274 -0.02 -34.42 5.83
C VAL A 274 -0.22 -35.51 6.90
N SER A 275 -1.22 -36.39 6.76
CA SER A 275 -1.43 -37.52 7.68
C SER A 275 -0.25 -38.51 7.69
N GLU A 276 0.45 -38.64 6.55
CA GLU A 276 1.66 -39.45 6.39
C GLU A 276 2.93 -38.69 6.84
N ARG A 277 2.82 -37.47 7.40
CA ARG A 277 3.93 -36.56 7.78
C ARG A 277 4.87 -36.18 6.64
N LYS A 278 4.37 -36.15 5.44
CA LYS A 278 5.05 -35.59 4.25
C LYS A 278 4.71 -34.12 4.13
N LEU A 279 5.47 -33.28 4.85
CA LEU A 279 5.12 -31.86 5.06
C LEU A 279 5.81 -30.90 4.10
N GLY A 280 6.69 -31.38 3.21
CA GLY A 280 7.38 -30.58 2.21
C GLY A 280 8.78 -30.11 2.63
N ALA A 281 9.37 -29.25 1.82
CA ALA A 281 10.77 -28.82 1.93
C ALA A 281 11.05 -27.99 3.19
N LYS A 282 10.07 -27.26 3.71
CA LYS A 282 10.16 -26.46 4.95
C LYS A 282 10.64 -27.27 6.15
N THR A 283 10.24 -28.54 6.23
CA THR A 283 10.64 -29.45 7.31
C THR A 283 11.82 -30.36 6.92
N GLY A 284 12.40 -30.16 5.75
CA GLY A 284 13.46 -31.00 5.17
C GLY A 284 12.98 -32.40 4.74
N GLY A 285 11.66 -32.62 4.69
CA GLY A 285 11.02 -33.86 4.32
C GLY A 285 10.35 -33.85 2.95
N GLU A 286 9.74 -34.97 2.60
CA GLU A 286 8.92 -35.15 1.41
C GLU A 286 7.56 -34.44 1.56
N GLY A 287 6.97 -33.99 0.47
CA GLY A 287 5.64 -33.40 0.37
C GLY A 287 4.93 -33.88 -0.90
N PHE A 288 4.44 -32.95 -1.74
CA PHE A 288 3.95 -33.26 -3.07
C PHE A 288 5.02 -33.90 -3.95
N TYR A 289 6.28 -33.57 -3.70
CA TYR A 289 7.44 -34.16 -4.35
C TYR A 289 8.33 -34.89 -3.34
N SER A 290 8.93 -35.99 -3.80
CA SER A 290 9.98 -36.68 -3.06
C SER A 290 11.30 -35.89 -3.09
N ALA A 291 12.29 -36.30 -2.31
CA ALA A 291 13.63 -35.75 -2.35
C ALA A 291 14.32 -35.88 -3.73
N GLN A 292 13.85 -36.81 -4.56
CA GLN A 292 14.34 -37.03 -5.95
C GLN A 292 13.53 -36.23 -6.98
N GLY A 293 12.52 -35.46 -6.56
CA GLY A 293 11.65 -34.66 -7.43
C GLY A 293 10.53 -35.46 -8.12
N GLU A 294 10.28 -36.68 -7.69
CA GLU A 294 9.13 -37.46 -8.17
C GLU A 294 7.84 -37.08 -7.45
N ALA A 295 6.72 -37.11 -8.18
CA ALA A 295 5.40 -36.77 -7.63
C ALA A 295 4.92 -37.84 -6.64
N ASN A 296 4.46 -37.42 -5.46
CA ASN A 296 3.91 -38.31 -4.42
C ASN A 296 2.38 -38.48 -4.52
N LEU A 297 1.71 -37.78 -5.43
CA LEU A 297 0.31 -37.99 -5.74
C LEU A 297 0.11 -38.77 -7.04
N PRO A 298 -0.92 -39.65 -7.09
CA PRO A 298 -1.28 -40.32 -8.34
C PRO A 298 -1.88 -39.31 -9.34
N GLY A 299 -1.63 -39.56 -10.60
CA GLY A 299 -2.17 -38.79 -11.72
C GLY A 299 -1.13 -38.71 -12.85
N ASP A 300 -1.55 -39.16 -14.03
CA ASP A 300 -0.75 -39.16 -15.28
C ASP A 300 -1.49 -38.45 -16.43
N GLY A 301 -2.69 -37.91 -16.14
CA GLY A 301 -3.48 -37.16 -17.11
C GLY A 301 -2.77 -35.87 -17.55
N GLU A 302 -2.83 -35.57 -18.83
CA GLU A 302 -2.34 -34.31 -19.38
C GLU A 302 -3.27 -33.16 -19.03
N PRO A 303 -2.77 -32.05 -18.42
CA PRO A 303 -3.59 -30.89 -18.12
C PRO A 303 -3.84 -30.04 -19.37
N ASP A 304 -5.04 -29.53 -19.51
CA ASP A 304 -5.27 -28.34 -20.33
C ASP A 304 -4.77 -27.12 -19.54
N VAL A 305 -3.54 -26.74 -19.82
CA VAL A 305 -2.86 -25.62 -19.11
C VAL A 305 -3.62 -24.31 -19.30
N GLN A 306 -4.18 -24.07 -20.48
CA GLN A 306 -4.92 -22.86 -20.77
C GLN A 306 -6.18 -22.75 -19.90
N GLU A 307 -6.93 -23.85 -19.78
CA GLU A 307 -8.12 -23.92 -18.91
C GLU A 307 -7.73 -23.74 -17.42
N LEU A 308 -6.67 -24.38 -16.95
CA LEU A 308 -6.21 -24.24 -15.57
C LEU A 308 -5.78 -22.81 -15.25
N VAL A 309 -5.07 -22.16 -16.14
CA VAL A 309 -4.65 -20.76 -15.99
C VAL A 309 -5.87 -19.83 -15.98
N GLU A 310 -6.87 -20.10 -16.85
CA GLU A 310 -8.12 -19.35 -16.89
C GLU A 310 -8.87 -19.44 -15.57
N LEU A 311 -9.06 -20.65 -15.04
CA LEU A 311 -9.73 -20.89 -13.76
C LEU A 311 -9.00 -20.22 -12.60
N LEU A 312 -7.66 -20.35 -12.54
CA LEU A 312 -6.81 -19.72 -11.54
C LEU A 312 -6.98 -18.20 -11.54
N VAL A 313 -6.85 -17.57 -12.71
CA VAL A 313 -6.89 -16.10 -12.85
C VAL A 313 -8.28 -15.56 -12.52
N LEU A 314 -9.34 -16.16 -13.10
CA LEU A 314 -10.69 -15.69 -12.86
C LEU A 314 -11.12 -15.88 -11.40
N LYS A 315 -10.76 -17.01 -10.78
CA LYS A 315 -11.13 -17.25 -9.39
C LYS A 315 -10.37 -16.35 -8.42
N THR A 316 -9.09 -16.10 -8.70
CA THR A 316 -8.27 -15.10 -7.96
C THR A 316 -8.91 -13.71 -8.04
N PHE A 317 -9.36 -13.31 -9.23
CA PHE A 317 -10.01 -12.01 -9.44
C PHE A 317 -11.38 -11.93 -8.75
N VAL A 318 -12.22 -12.98 -8.83
CA VAL A 318 -13.51 -13.01 -8.11
C VAL A 318 -13.29 -12.83 -6.62
N GLU A 319 -12.34 -13.57 -6.04
CA GLU A 319 -12.09 -13.47 -4.60
C GLU A 319 -11.50 -12.11 -4.19
N ALA A 320 -10.63 -11.52 -5.00
CA ALA A 320 -10.14 -10.16 -4.79
C ALA A 320 -11.28 -9.12 -4.79
N CYS A 321 -12.25 -9.27 -5.72
CA CYS A 321 -13.44 -8.42 -5.73
C CYS A 321 -14.32 -8.62 -4.48
N LEU A 322 -14.48 -9.84 -3.99
CA LEU A 322 -15.28 -10.12 -2.78
C LEU A 322 -14.60 -9.54 -1.53
N VAL A 323 -13.28 -9.64 -1.41
CA VAL A 323 -12.50 -8.99 -0.34
C VAL A 323 -12.71 -7.46 -0.35
N LEU A 324 -12.74 -6.87 -1.56
CA LEU A 324 -13.03 -5.44 -1.73
C LEU A 324 -14.48 -5.08 -1.40
N GLU A 325 -15.46 -5.85 -1.88
CA GLU A 325 -16.91 -5.62 -1.65
C GLU A 325 -17.29 -5.78 -0.18
N GLU A 326 -16.64 -6.68 0.53
CA GLU A 326 -16.80 -6.91 1.97
C GLU A 326 -16.12 -5.82 2.81
N GLY A 327 -15.37 -4.90 2.20
CA GLY A 327 -14.66 -3.81 2.89
C GLY A 327 -13.46 -4.27 3.71
N VAL A 328 -12.92 -5.44 3.41
CA VAL A 328 -11.76 -6.02 4.14
C VAL A 328 -10.48 -5.23 3.88
N ALA A 329 -10.25 -4.85 2.63
CA ALA A 329 -9.10 -4.04 2.23
C ALA A 329 -9.43 -3.21 0.97
N THR A 330 -8.65 -2.16 0.71
CA THR A 330 -8.77 -1.39 -0.52
C THR A 330 -8.27 -2.19 -1.73
N HIS A 331 -8.74 -1.88 -2.95
CA HIS A 331 -8.23 -2.53 -4.16
C HIS A 331 -6.71 -2.35 -4.32
N ARG A 332 -6.19 -1.20 -3.86
CA ARG A 332 -4.77 -0.90 -3.83
C ARG A 332 -4.01 -1.84 -2.89
N ASP A 333 -4.51 -2.00 -1.65
CA ASP A 333 -3.85 -2.86 -0.65
C ASP A 333 -3.94 -4.34 -1.03
N ILE A 334 -5.02 -4.76 -1.70
CA ILE A 334 -5.16 -6.11 -2.25
C ILE A 334 -4.08 -6.38 -3.31
N ASP A 335 -3.97 -5.53 -4.34
CA ASP A 335 -2.96 -5.70 -5.38
C ASP A 335 -1.55 -5.59 -4.82
N PHE A 336 -1.30 -4.60 -3.95
CA PHE A 336 0.01 -4.41 -3.32
C PHE A 336 0.38 -5.58 -2.40
N GLY A 337 -0.57 -6.10 -1.63
CA GLY A 337 -0.40 -7.28 -0.78
C GLY A 337 0.00 -8.51 -1.59
N LEU A 338 -0.64 -8.74 -2.73
CA LEU A 338 -0.29 -9.85 -3.62
C LEU A 338 1.08 -9.64 -4.30
N MET A 339 1.43 -8.41 -4.64
CA MET A 339 2.78 -8.12 -5.15
C MET A 339 3.86 -8.39 -4.09
N ALA A 340 3.68 -7.87 -2.89
CA ALA A 340 4.67 -7.96 -1.83
C ALA A 340 4.65 -9.30 -1.07
N GLY A 341 3.49 -9.96 -0.97
CA GLY A 341 3.29 -11.22 -0.24
C GLY A 341 3.32 -12.48 -1.08
N ALA A 342 2.92 -12.41 -2.36
CA ALA A 342 2.92 -13.53 -3.28
C ALA A 342 3.98 -13.43 -4.40
N GLY A 343 4.72 -12.33 -4.45
CA GLY A 343 5.80 -12.13 -5.42
C GLY A 343 5.31 -11.83 -6.84
N LEU A 344 4.11 -11.28 -7.01
CA LEU A 344 3.66 -10.75 -8.28
C LEU A 344 4.44 -9.48 -8.60
N ASP A 345 5.14 -9.46 -9.72
CA ASP A 345 5.99 -8.32 -10.12
C ASP A 345 5.60 -7.83 -11.52
N PRO A 346 4.92 -6.67 -11.61
CA PRO A 346 4.52 -6.10 -12.90
C PRO A 346 5.69 -5.89 -13.89
N ARG A 347 6.91 -5.67 -13.39
CA ARG A 347 8.12 -5.54 -14.24
C ARG A 347 8.48 -6.84 -14.96
N ARG A 348 8.01 -7.97 -14.44
CA ARG A 348 8.18 -9.31 -15.02
C ARG A 348 6.92 -9.78 -15.75
N GLY A 349 5.90 -8.91 -15.90
CA GLY A 349 4.62 -9.24 -16.49
C GLY A 349 3.65 -9.97 -15.55
N LEU A 350 4.02 -10.17 -14.28
CA LEU A 350 3.17 -10.80 -13.27
C LEU A 350 2.28 -9.73 -12.62
N LEU A 351 1.16 -9.42 -13.26
CA LEU A 351 0.23 -8.39 -12.79
C LEU A 351 -0.67 -8.93 -11.69
N PRO A 352 -0.92 -8.14 -10.62
CA PRO A 352 -1.92 -8.45 -9.61
C PRO A 352 -3.34 -8.31 -10.19
N PRO A 353 -4.39 -8.88 -9.56
CA PRO A 353 -5.68 -9.12 -10.17
C PRO A 353 -6.38 -7.89 -10.73
N PHE A 354 -6.40 -6.77 -10.02
CA PHE A 354 -7.09 -5.57 -10.50
C PHE A 354 -6.33 -4.87 -11.63
N MET A 355 -5.00 -4.76 -11.52
CA MET A 355 -4.18 -4.24 -12.62
C MET A 355 -4.29 -5.12 -13.87
N LYS A 356 -4.30 -6.45 -13.69
CA LYS A 356 -4.45 -7.40 -14.79
C LYS A 356 -5.80 -7.23 -15.49
N ALA A 357 -6.88 -7.17 -14.72
CA ALA A 357 -8.22 -6.99 -15.25
C ALA A 357 -8.38 -5.65 -16.01
N ASP A 358 -7.79 -4.56 -15.50
CA ASP A 358 -7.79 -3.26 -16.17
C ASP A 358 -7.01 -3.28 -17.50
N VAL A 359 -5.92 -4.04 -17.58
CA VAL A 359 -5.14 -4.22 -18.82
C VAL A 359 -5.91 -5.05 -19.85
N GLU A 360 -6.55 -6.15 -19.42
CA GLU A 360 -7.30 -7.05 -20.30
C GLU A 360 -8.64 -6.45 -20.75
N GLY A 361 -9.20 -5.55 -19.95
CA GLY A 361 -10.51 -4.91 -20.15
C GLY A 361 -11.62 -5.58 -19.34
N LEU A 362 -12.29 -4.78 -18.50
CA LEU A 362 -13.29 -5.27 -17.54
C LEU A 362 -14.52 -5.91 -18.20
N ASP A 363 -14.91 -5.45 -19.38
CA ASP A 363 -15.95 -6.08 -20.20
C ASP A 363 -15.56 -7.48 -20.69
N THR A 364 -14.29 -7.67 -21.09
CA THR A 364 -13.74 -8.98 -21.45
C THR A 364 -13.71 -9.92 -20.26
N ILE A 365 -13.29 -9.41 -19.08
CA ILE A 365 -13.30 -10.21 -17.84
C ILE A 365 -14.73 -10.60 -17.45
N LEU A 366 -15.71 -9.70 -17.61
CA LEU A 366 -17.11 -9.98 -17.34
C LEU A 366 -17.64 -11.12 -18.22
N GLU A 367 -17.40 -11.06 -19.55
CA GLU A 367 -17.79 -12.11 -20.49
C GLU A 367 -17.16 -13.47 -20.14
N ARG A 368 -15.86 -13.48 -19.81
CA ARG A 368 -15.15 -14.70 -19.40
C ARG A 368 -15.73 -15.30 -18.12
N LEU A 369 -16.09 -14.48 -17.15
CA LEU A 369 -16.72 -14.93 -15.90
C LEU A 369 -18.13 -15.46 -16.12
N GLU A 370 -18.93 -14.86 -16.98
CA GLU A 370 -20.26 -15.37 -17.34
C GLU A 370 -20.15 -16.75 -18.01
N ASN A 371 -19.22 -16.93 -18.92
CA ASN A 371 -18.91 -18.22 -19.54
C ASN A 371 -18.39 -19.25 -18.51
N ALA A 372 -17.54 -18.83 -17.56
CA ALA A 372 -17.04 -19.70 -16.51
C ALA A 372 -18.15 -20.10 -15.51
N GLN A 373 -19.05 -19.18 -15.17
CA GLN A 373 -20.21 -19.46 -14.32
C GLN A 373 -21.13 -20.51 -14.94
N GLU A 374 -21.42 -20.44 -16.24
CA GLU A 374 -22.21 -21.44 -16.96
C GLU A 374 -21.57 -22.84 -16.92
N ARG A 375 -20.24 -22.92 -17.02
CA ARG A 375 -19.49 -24.20 -17.05
C ARG A 375 -19.17 -24.78 -15.69
N HIS A 376 -18.84 -23.91 -14.72
CA HIS A 376 -18.27 -24.32 -13.43
C HIS A 376 -19.12 -23.92 -12.23
N GLY A 377 -20.24 -23.21 -12.44
CA GLY A 377 -21.21 -22.85 -11.40
C GLY A 377 -20.95 -21.54 -10.68
N GLU A 378 -21.76 -21.28 -9.65
CA GLU A 378 -21.87 -19.99 -8.95
C GLU A 378 -20.57 -19.45 -8.35
N ARG A 379 -19.56 -20.29 -8.13
CA ARG A 379 -18.28 -19.84 -7.61
C ARG A 379 -17.48 -18.93 -8.56
N PHE A 380 -17.93 -18.84 -9.83
CA PHE A 380 -17.43 -17.92 -10.85
C PHE A 380 -18.43 -16.80 -11.17
N ALA A 381 -19.48 -16.62 -10.37
CA ALA A 381 -20.43 -15.54 -10.60
C ALA A 381 -19.71 -14.17 -10.64
N PRO A 382 -19.96 -13.36 -11.68
CA PRO A 382 -19.32 -12.05 -11.79
C PRO A 382 -19.67 -11.16 -10.59
N PRO A 383 -18.66 -10.59 -9.88
CA PRO A 383 -18.84 -9.71 -8.74
C PRO A 383 -19.65 -8.45 -9.08
N THR A 384 -20.35 -7.90 -8.09
CA THR A 384 -21.21 -6.71 -8.27
C THR A 384 -20.40 -5.49 -8.70
N ILE A 385 -19.21 -5.32 -8.13
CA ILE A 385 -18.33 -4.19 -8.49
C ILE A 385 -17.90 -4.24 -9.96
N LEU A 386 -17.58 -5.42 -10.50
CA LEU A 386 -17.24 -5.58 -11.91
C LEU A 386 -18.40 -5.17 -12.81
N ARG A 387 -19.61 -5.69 -12.55
CA ARG A 387 -20.82 -5.33 -13.30
C ARG A 387 -21.08 -3.82 -13.24
N ARG A 388 -20.88 -3.21 -12.07
CA ARG A 388 -21.05 -1.75 -11.87
C ARG A 388 -20.06 -0.94 -12.71
N LEU A 389 -18.78 -1.31 -12.67
CA LEU A 389 -17.73 -0.62 -13.43
C LEU A 389 -17.99 -0.72 -14.94
N VAL A 390 -18.33 -1.91 -15.45
CA VAL A 390 -18.63 -2.11 -16.86
C VAL A 390 -19.88 -1.31 -17.27
N ALA A 391 -20.94 -1.30 -16.47
CA ALA A 391 -22.16 -0.52 -16.74
C ALA A 391 -21.89 1.01 -16.76
N GLN A 392 -20.88 1.47 -16.05
CA GLN A 392 -20.43 2.86 -16.04
C GLN A 392 -19.48 3.21 -17.20
N GLY A 393 -19.13 2.24 -18.06
CA GLY A 393 -18.15 2.42 -19.13
C GLY A 393 -16.70 2.49 -18.65
N ARG A 394 -16.43 2.12 -17.41
CA ARG A 394 -15.09 1.99 -16.84
C ARG A 394 -14.53 0.63 -17.20
N LEU A 395 -13.82 0.58 -18.32
CA LEU A 395 -13.39 -0.70 -18.92
C LEU A 395 -11.87 -0.95 -18.75
N GLY A 396 -11.22 -0.26 -17.83
CA GLY A 396 -9.79 -0.35 -17.60
C GLY A 396 -8.98 0.63 -18.45
N GLN A 397 -7.76 0.25 -18.82
CA GLN A 397 -6.83 1.12 -19.57
C GLN A 397 -7.42 1.67 -20.87
N LYS A 398 -8.18 0.88 -21.59
CA LYS A 398 -8.78 1.28 -22.88
C LYS A 398 -9.79 2.42 -22.77
N SER A 399 -10.39 2.63 -21.60
CA SER A 399 -11.32 3.72 -21.32
C SER A 399 -10.72 4.82 -20.45
N GLY A 400 -9.46 4.69 -20.03
CA GLY A 400 -8.78 5.59 -19.11
C GLY A 400 -9.15 5.38 -17.65
N GLN A 401 -10.06 4.48 -17.35
CA GLN A 401 -10.50 4.20 -15.98
C GLN A 401 -11.08 2.79 -15.85
N GLY A 402 -10.70 2.11 -14.78
CA GLY A 402 -11.22 0.82 -14.34
C GLY A 402 -11.25 0.79 -12.83
N PHE A 403 -10.56 -0.17 -12.21
CA PHE A 403 -10.20 -0.13 -10.78
C PHE A 403 -9.23 1.01 -10.50
N TYR A 404 -8.32 1.25 -11.45
CA TYR A 404 -7.36 2.37 -11.41
C TYR A 404 -7.69 3.41 -12.46
N ALA A 405 -7.07 4.57 -12.29
CA ALA A 405 -7.11 5.64 -13.27
C ALA A 405 -5.84 5.61 -14.13
N TYR A 406 -6.01 5.81 -15.41
CA TYR A 406 -4.93 5.78 -16.41
C TYR A 406 -4.90 7.07 -17.22
N PRO A 407 -3.72 7.67 -17.43
CA PRO A 407 -3.61 8.86 -18.27
C PRO A 407 -4.16 8.64 -19.69
N GLN A 408 -4.93 9.63 -20.16
CA GLN A 408 -5.35 9.74 -21.56
C GLN A 408 -4.73 11.03 -22.13
N PRO A 409 -3.40 11.04 -22.35
CA PRO A 409 -2.69 12.27 -22.64
C PRO A 409 -3.05 12.82 -24.02
N ASP A 410 -3.01 14.15 -24.15
CA ASP A 410 -3.14 14.85 -25.42
C ASP A 410 -2.05 14.39 -26.41
N ALA A 411 -2.32 14.49 -27.71
CA ALA A 411 -1.37 14.08 -28.76
C ALA A 411 -0.06 14.90 -28.70
N GLU A 412 -0.17 16.19 -28.37
CA GLU A 412 0.98 17.07 -28.18
C GLU A 412 1.18 17.34 -26.69
N GLN A 413 2.39 17.04 -26.21
CA GLN A 413 2.73 17.15 -24.79
C GLN A 413 3.74 18.28 -24.57
N PRO A 414 3.48 19.19 -23.61
CA PRO A 414 4.44 20.24 -23.26
C PRO A 414 5.69 19.70 -22.53
N GLY A 415 5.59 18.52 -21.89
CA GLY A 415 6.65 17.91 -21.12
C GLY A 415 6.73 16.39 -21.28
N ASP A 416 7.84 15.80 -20.81
CA ASP A 416 8.12 14.37 -20.93
C ASP A 416 7.66 13.57 -19.72
N VAL A 417 7.81 14.11 -18.52
CA VAL A 417 7.52 13.44 -17.24
C VAL A 417 6.26 13.95 -16.55
N ILE A 418 5.62 14.98 -17.10
CA ILE A 418 4.26 15.41 -16.76
C ILE A 418 3.40 15.28 -18.00
N LYS A 419 2.40 14.41 -17.95
CA LYS A 419 1.48 14.19 -19.08
C LYS A 419 0.22 15.02 -18.90
N LEU A 420 -0.06 15.87 -19.87
CA LEU A 420 -1.26 16.71 -19.89
C LEU A 420 -2.42 15.96 -20.56
N GLU A 421 -3.57 16.00 -19.92
CA GLU A 421 -4.86 15.56 -20.45
C GLU A 421 -5.85 16.70 -20.38
N SER A 422 -6.22 17.27 -21.54
CA SER A 422 -7.20 18.35 -21.65
C SER A 422 -8.62 17.80 -21.74
N ARG A 423 -9.56 18.45 -21.07
CA ARG A 423 -10.97 18.06 -21.05
C ARG A 423 -11.85 19.18 -21.61
N PRO A 424 -12.98 18.85 -22.28
CA PRO A 424 -13.83 19.85 -22.95
C PRO A 424 -14.48 20.87 -21.99
N ASP A 425 -14.55 20.58 -20.69
CA ASP A 425 -15.24 21.36 -19.67
C ASP A 425 -14.35 22.42 -18.99
N GLY A 426 -13.21 22.77 -19.59
CA GLY A 426 -12.27 23.77 -19.07
C GLY A 426 -11.43 23.24 -17.90
N VAL A 427 -11.34 21.94 -17.77
CA VAL A 427 -10.52 21.20 -16.81
C VAL A 427 -9.33 20.57 -17.54
N ALA A 428 -8.18 20.50 -16.89
CA ALA A 428 -7.06 19.69 -17.34
C ALA A 428 -6.54 18.82 -16.20
N ILE A 429 -5.87 17.72 -16.55
CA ILE A 429 -5.18 16.85 -15.59
C ILE A 429 -3.70 16.84 -15.96
N ALA A 430 -2.85 17.15 -14.99
CA ALA A 430 -1.41 17.00 -15.07
C ALA A 430 -1.02 15.70 -14.35
N TRP A 431 -0.67 14.68 -15.10
CA TRP A 431 -0.28 13.38 -14.58
C TRP A 431 1.21 13.35 -14.28
N LEU A 432 1.59 13.15 -13.03
CA LEU A 432 2.96 12.82 -12.64
C LEU A 432 3.32 11.44 -13.22
N ALA A 433 4.32 11.40 -14.10
CA ALA A 433 4.73 10.18 -14.82
C ALA A 433 6.26 10.00 -14.81
N ASN A 434 6.92 10.28 -13.68
CA ASN A 434 8.37 10.21 -13.54
C ASN A 434 8.81 8.87 -12.91
N GLY A 435 8.68 7.80 -13.66
CA GLY A 435 9.11 6.45 -13.26
C GLY A 435 8.32 5.88 -12.08
N GLN A 436 8.87 4.85 -11.45
CA GLN A 436 8.14 4.07 -10.43
C GLN A 436 7.85 4.84 -9.14
N MET A 437 8.69 5.80 -8.79
CA MET A 437 8.58 6.53 -7.52
C MET A 437 7.96 7.92 -7.70
N ASN A 438 7.70 8.35 -8.91
CA ASN A 438 7.29 9.73 -9.21
C ASN A 438 8.10 10.77 -8.42
N SER A 439 9.43 10.54 -8.33
CA SER A 439 10.32 11.43 -7.59
C SER A 439 10.33 12.82 -8.20
N ILE A 440 10.31 13.84 -7.34
CA ILE A 440 10.38 15.23 -7.77
C ILE A 440 11.85 15.55 -8.12
N ALA A 441 12.17 15.32 -9.40
CA ALA A 441 13.44 15.64 -10.03
C ALA A 441 13.39 17.04 -10.67
N PRO A 442 14.53 17.65 -11.07
CA PRO A 442 14.54 18.91 -11.81
C PRO A 442 13.64 18.91 -13.04
N SER A 443 13.62 17.81 -13.80
CA SER A 443 12.75 17.62 -14.96
C SER A 443 11.26 17.70 -14.62
N VAL A 444 10.84 17.25 -13.43
CA VAL A 444 9.44 17.34 -12.98
C VAL A 444 9.05 18.81 -12.75
N ILE A 445 9.91 19.60 -12.10
CA ILE A 445 9.67 21.03 -11.86
C ILE A 445 9.64 21.79 -13.19
N GLU A 446 10.58 21.51 -14.10
CA GLU A 446 10.64 22.14 -15.42
C GLU A 446 9.38 21.80 -16.24
N ASP A 447 9.02 20.53 -16.35
CA ASP A 447 7.88 20.08 -17.15
C ASP A 447 6.55 20.54 -16.56
N LEU A 448 6.40 20.51 -15.22
CA LEU A 448 5.21 21.06 -14.57
C LEU A 448 5.08 22.56 -14.85
N GLY A 449 6.19 23.30 -14.90
CA GLY A 449 6.23 24.69 -15.33
C GLY A 449 5.73 24.87 -16.76
N LYS A 450 6.24 24.07 -17.71
CA LYS A 450 5.79 24.10 -19.13
C LYS A 450 4.28 23.78 -19.25
N VAL A 451 3.83 22.73 -18.56
CA VAL A 451 2.41 22.34 -18.53
C VAL A 451 1.56 23.47 -17.95
N TYR A 452 1.98 24.07 -16.83
CA TYR A 452 1.23 25.16 -16.20
C TYR A 452 1.12 26.40 -17.12
N GLN A 453 2.21 26.78 -17.81
CA GLN A 453 2.17 27.88 -18.80
C GLN A 453 1.27 27.54 -20.00
N HIS A 454 1.29 26.30 -20.48
CA HIS A 454 0.40 25.87 -21.56
C HIS A 454 -1.08 25.96 -21.10
N VAL A 455 -1.40 25.48 -19.90
CA VAL A 455 -2.74 25.55 -19.30
C VAL A 455 -3.22 27.01 -19.16
N LYS A 456 -2.36 27.93 -18.74
CA LYS A 456 -2.69 29.38 -18.70
C LYS A 456 -3.11 29.95 -20.07
N GLN A 457 -2.47 29.48 -21.14
CA GLN A 457 -2.72 29.97 -22.51
C GLN A 457 -3.92 29.29 -23.18
N SER A 458 -4.27 28.07 -22.77
CA SER A 458 -5.34 27.28 -23.39
C SER A 458 -6.76 27.60 -22.90
N GLY A 459 -6.92 28.51 -21.92
CA GLY A 459 -8.22 28.86 -21.34
C GLY A 459 -8.77 27.83 -20.34
N VAL A 460 -7.96 26.88 -19.91
CA VAL A 460 -8.27 25.98 -18.78
C VAL A 460 -8.39 26.80 -17.49
N ARG A 461 -9.37 26.47 -16.65
CA ARG A 461 -9.69 27.22 -15.41
C ARG A 461 -9.47 26.40 -14.14
N ALA A 462 -9.35 25.07 -14.28
CA ALA A 462 -9.04 24.18 -13.16
C ALA A 462 -8.06 23.10 -13.62
N LEU A 463 -7.03 22.86 -12.81
CA LEU A 463 -5.98 21.87 -13.05
C LEU A 463 -5.97 20.86 -11.92
N VAL A 464 -6.16 19.58 -12.25
CA VAL A 464 -5.96 18.46 -11.33
C VAL A 464 -4.53 17.96 -11.48
N ILE A 465 -3.79 17.82 -10.39
CA ILE A 465 -2.50 17.12 -10.35
C ILE A 465 -2.75 15.72 -9.81
N ALA A 466 -2.48 14.71 -10.62
CA ALA A 466 -2.70 13.30 -10.33
C ALA A 466 -1.44 12.48 -10.64
N SER A 467 -1.40 11.25 -10.18
CA SER A 467 -0.30 10.31 -10.44
C SER A 467 -0.70 9.27 -11.47
N SER A 468 0.19 8.96 -12.41
CA SER A 468 0.06 7.81 -13.31
C SER A 468 0.43 6.48 -12.62
N ASN A 469 1.05 6.54 -11.46
CA ASN A 469 1.36 5.38 -10.65
C ASN A 469 0.18 5.05 -9.73
N PRO A 470 -0.40 3.85 -9.79
CA PRO A 470 -1.59 3.50 -9.01
C PRO A 470 -1.33 3.40 -7.49
N PHE A 471 -0.07 3.25 -7.05
CA PHE A 471 0.27 3.00 -5.66
C PHE A 471 0.82 4.19 -4.89
N LEU A 472 1.20 5.27 -5.59
CA LEU A 472 1.76 6.45 -4.93
C LEU A 472 1.53 7.73 -5.74
N PHE A 473 1.43 8.84 -5.04
CA PHE A 473 1.42 10.17 -5.63
C PHE A 473 2.84 10.60 -6.00
N SER A 474 3.72 10.66 -4.99
CA SER A 474 5.17 10.89 -5.15
C SER A 474 5.92 10.49 -3.90
N ALA A 475 7.04 9.80 -4.06
CA ALA A 475 7.93 9.41 -2.96
C ALA A 475 8.83 10.56 -2.46
N GLY A 476 8.70 11.76 -3.01
CA GLY A 476 9.49 12.92 -2.62
C GLY A 476 10.61 13.27 -3.60
N ALA A 477 11.59 14.03 -3.15
CA ALA A 477 12.68 14.50 -3.98
C ALA A 477 13.57 13.37 -4.50
N ASP A 478 14.13 13.53 -5.69
CA ASP A 478 15.14 12.61 -6.22
C ASP A 478 16.49 12.84 -5.52
N ILE A 479 16.72 12.07 -4.47
CA ILE A 479 17.94 12.17 -3.65
C ILE A 479 19.21 11.90 -4.49
N LYS A 480 19.15 11.04 -5.52
CA LYS A 480 20.30 10.77 -6.39
C LYS A 480 20.64 11.98 -7.24
N ALA A 481 19.63 12.65 -7.77
CA ALA A 481 19.81 13.90 -8.48
C ALA A 481 20.41 14.98 -7.56
N PHE A 482 19.93 15.12 -6.32
CA PHE A 482 20.46 16.07 -5.35
C PHE A 482 21.96 15.85 -5.03
N ILE A 483 22.37 14.61 -4.79
CA ILE A 483 23.78 14.27 -4.48
C ILE A 483 24.71 14.59 -5.68
N SER A 484 24.18 14.56 -6.89
CA SER A 484 24.95 14.84 -8.11
C SER A 484 25.03 16.33 -8.48
N MET A 485 24.27 17.18 -7.80
CA MET A 485 24.27 18.64 -8.03
C MET A 485 25.38 19.34 -7.23
N ASP A 486 25.91 20.40 -7.78
CA ASP A 486 26.66 21.38 -6.99
C ASP A 486 25.71 22.32 -6.24
N GLU A 487 26.25 23.14 -5.37
CA GLU A 487 25.50 24.11 -4.55
C GLU A 487 24.63 25.05 -5.41
N ALA A 488 25.16 25.54 -6.52
CA ALA A 488 24.47 26.45 -7.43
C ALA A 488 23.29 25.75 -8.13
N GLY A 489 23.45 24.50 -8.57
CA GLY A 489 22.39 23.69 -9.14
C GLY A 489 21.27 23.39 -8.16
N GLY A 490 21.63 23.09 -6.91
CA GLY A 490 20.66 22.89 -5.82
C GLY A 490 19.84 24.16 -5.53
N GLU A 491 20.51 25.31 -5.41
CA GLU A 491 19.86 26.61 -5.21
C GLU A 491 18.94 26.97 -6.39
N GLN A 492 19.39 26.75 -7.61
CA GLN A 492 18.58 26.98 -8.82
C GLN A 492 17.29 26.13 -8.83
N LEU A 493 17.38 24.85 -8.48
CA LEU A 493 16.21 23.97 -8.38
C LEU A 493 15.22 24.46 -7.34
N ILE A 494 15.71 24.79 -6.12
CA ILE A 494 14.85 25.30 -5.05
C ILE A 494 14.15 26.59 -5.47
N ASN A 495 14.87 27.53 -6.08
CA ASN A 495 14.30 28.78 -6.56
C ASN A 495 13.26 28.56 -7.66
N ALA A 496 13.52 27.65 -8.62
CA ALA A 496 12.57 27.30 -9.68
C ALA A 496 11.29 26.68 -9.10
N ALA A 497 11.43 25.74 -8.16
CA ALA A 497 10.29 25.13 -7.49
C ALA A 497 9.45 26.16 -6.73
N HIS A 498 10.09 27.05 -5.94
CA HIS A 498 9.37 28.11 -5.23
C HIS A 498 8.66 29.06 -6.17
N SER A 499 9.30 29.45 -7.28
CA SER A 499 8.68 30.33 -8.29
C SER A 499 7.44 29.71 -8.89
N LEU A 500 7.51 28.43 -9.33
CA LEU A 500 6.38 27.71 -9.90
C LEU A 500 5.24 27.54 -8.90
N LEU A 501 5.54 27.05 -7.70
CA LEU A 501 4.53 26.80 -6.67
C LEU A 501 3.84 28.09 -6.22
N ARG A 502 4.60 29.20 -6.11
CA ARG A 502 4.01 30.53 -5.82
C ARG A 502 3.12 31.04 -6.96
N GLU A 503 3.50 30.78 -8.21
CA GLU A 503 2.66 31.11 -9.35
C GLU A 503 1.34 30.32 -9.31
N MET A 504 1.39 29.02 -9.05
CA MET A 504 0.20 28.18 -8.87
C MET A 504 -0.72 28.69 -7.75
N GLU A 505 -0.16 29.17 -6.65
CA GLU A 505 -0.91 29.72 -5.50
C GLU A 505 -1.53 31.11 -5.76
N SER A 506 -1.12 31.85 -6.80
CA SER A 506 -1.51 33.24 -7.01
C SER A 506 -2.30 33.52 -8.29
N GLU A 507 -2.34 32.58 -9.22
CA GLU A 507 -3.02 32.74 -10.51
C GLU A 507 -4.49 32.28 -10.48
N GLY A 508 -5.27 32.68 -11.52
CA GLY A 508 -6.71 32.44 -11.62
C GLY A 508 -7.13 31.02 -11.98
N ILE A 509 -6.18 30.07 -12.05
CA ILE A 509 -6.44 28.66 -12.27
C ILE A 509 -6.58 27.98 -10.93
N ALA A 510 -7.70 27.32 -10.67
CA ALA A 510 -7.89 26.52 -9.46
C ALA A 510 -7.08 25.20 -9.57
N THR A 511 -6.31 24.85 -8.54
CA THR A 511 -5.46 23.66 -8.51
C THR A 511 -5.93 22.64 -7.49
N ILE A 512 -5.99 21.36 -7.88
CA ILE A 512 -6.43 20.26 -7.04
C ILE A 512 -5.37 19.16 -7.04
N ALA A 513 -4.85 18.78 -5.88
CA ALA A 513 -4.06 17.58 -5.75
C ALA A 513 -4.98 16.37 -5.49
N ALA A 514 -4.90 15.35 -6.35
CA ALA A 514 -5.58 14.06 -6.19
C ALA A 514 -4.54 13.03 -5.70
N VAL A 515 -4.43 12.89 -4.39
CA VAL A 515 -3.41 12.09 -3.72
C VAL A 515 -3.89 10.65 -3.55
N ASN A 516 -3.43 9.76 -4.41
CA ASN A 516 -3.87 8.36 -4.50
C ASN A 516 -3.04 7.36 -3.69
N GLY A 517 -2.08 7.81 -2.92
CA GLY A 517 -1.19 6.96 -2.14
C GLY A 517 -0.15 7.79 -1.42
N LEU A 518 1.09 7.32 -1.41
CA LEU A 518 2.21 7.97 -0.73
C LEU A 518 2.50 9.36 -1.31
N ALA A 519 2.47 10.40 -0.47
CA ALA A 519 2.88 11.77 -0.79
C ALA A 519 3.90 12.24 0.24
N PHE A 520 5.19 12.09 -0.06
CA PHE A 520 6.28 12.37 0.87
C PHE A 520 7.17 13.52 0.38
N GLY A 521 7.75 14.28 1.31
CA GLY A 521 8.69 15.35 1.03
C GLY A 521 8.21 16.28 -0.06
N GLY A 522 8.99 16.47 -1.13
CA GLY A 522 8.63 17.29 -2.29
C GLY A 522 7.27 16.96 -2.91
N GLY A 523 6.80 15.70 -2.84
CA GLY A 523 5.46 15.32 -3.29
C GLY A 523 4.36 15.85 -2.38
N CYS A 524 4.57 15.82 -1.06
CA CYS A 524 3.68 16.45 -0.08
C CYS A 524 3.70 17.98 -0.23
N GLU A 525 4.87 18.57 -0.49
CA GLU A 525 5.02 20.02 -0.73
C GLU A 525 4.28 20.48 -1.99
N LEU A 526 4.33 19.68 -3.07
CA LEU A 526 3.54 19.92 -4.28
C LEU A 526 2.04 19.86 -4.00
N ALA A 527 1.59 18.84 -3.25
CA ALA A 527 0.19 18.74 -2.86
C ALA A 527 -0.26 19.93 -2.01
N MET A 528 0.57 20.38 -1.05
CA MET A 528 0.29 21.55 -0.21
C MET A 528 0.24 22.87 -0.99
N ALA A 529 0.91 22.96 -2.13
CA ALA A 529 0.87 24.14 -2.99
C ALA A 529 -0.40 24.21 -3.87
N CYS A 530 -1.19 23.15 -3.95
CA CYS A 530 -2.50 23.16 -4.57
C CYS A 530 -3.54 23.83 -3.68
N ASP A 531 -4.58 24.43 -4.29
CA ASP A 531 -5.66 25.08 -3.54
C ASP A 531 -6.50 24.07 -2.73
N VAL A 532 -6.72 22.89 -3.30
CA VAL A 532 -7.49 21.80 -2.71
C VAL A 532 -6.69 20.50 -2.74
N ARG A 533 -6.73 19.72 -1.67
CA ARG A 533 -6.13 18.39 -1.54
C ARG A 533 -7.24 17.38 -1.27
N LEU A 534 -7.42 16.45 -2.19
CA LEU A 534 -8.28 15.28 -2.04
C LEU A 534 -7.38 14.05 -1.88
N ALA A 535 -7.70 13.21 -0.92
CA ALA A 535 -6.91 12.01 -0.63
C ALA A 535 -7.75 10.74 -0.81
N ALA A 536 -7.14 9.71 -1.37
CA ALA A 536 -7.64 8.35 -1.22
C ALA A 536 -7.52 7.91 0.24
N ARG A 537 -8.39 7.01 0.70
CA ARG A 537 -8.34 6.48 2.07
C ARG A 537 -6.99 5.83 2.39
N SER A 538 -6.38 5.17 1.42
CA SER A 538 -5.04 4.56 1.55
C SER A 538 -3.87 5.56 1.44
N ALA A 539 -4.11 6.86 1.29
CA ALA A 539 -3.05 7.84 1.15
C ALA A 539 -2.28 8.10 2.45
N LEU A 540 -0.98 8.33 2.30
CA LEU A 540 -0.06 8.67 3.38
C LEU A 540 0.64 9.99 3.06
N PHE A 541 0.74 10.87 4.05
CA PHE A 541 1.42 12.16 3.95
C PHE A 541 2.62 12.19 4.89
N GLY A 542 3.71 12.86 4.49
CA GLY A 542 4.86 12.99 5.38
C GLY A 542 5.92 13.95 4.88
N GLN A 543 6.75 14.42 5.83
CA GLN A 543 7.92 15.25 5.60
C GLN A 543 9.15 14.54 6.23
N PRO A 544 9.68 13.48 5.58
CA PRO A 544 10.71 12.62 6.17
C PRO A 544 12.14 13.18 6.05
N GLU A 545 12.33 14.42 5.62
CA GLU A 545 13.62 15.06 5.33
C GLU A 545 14.56 15.03 6.53
N ILE A 546 14.03 15.14 7.75
CA ILE A 546 14.82 15.07 9.00
C ILE A 546 15.58 13.75 9.13
N LYS A 547 15.02 12.65 8.61
CA LYS A 547 15.68 11.32 8.61
C LYS A 547 16.92 11.27 7.70
N LEU A 548 17.07 12.27 6.82
CA LEU A 548 18.24 12.46 5.96
C LEU A 548 19.16 13.57 6.47
N GLY A 549 18.85 14.20 7.63
CA GLY A 549 19.61 15.31 8.18
C GLY A 549 19.40 16.64 7.45
N ILE A 550 18.31 16.78 6.70
CA ILE A 550 17.92 17.99 5.96
C ILE A 550 16.51 18.44 6.36
N ILE A 551 16.05 19.54 5.82
CA ILE A 551 14.70 20.06 6.00
C ILE A 551 13.93 20.06 4.67
N PRO A 552 12.58 20.14 4.68
CA PRO A 552 11.78 20.36 3.48
C PRO A 552 12.26 21.59 2.70
N GLY A 553 12.48 21.44 1.39
CA GLY A 553 13.11 22.45 0.54
C GLY A 553 12.16 23.22 -0.38
N PHE A 554 10.95 22.71 -0.64
CA PHE A 554 9.99 23.34 -1.56
C PHE A 554 8.86 24.09 -0.82
N GLY A 555 9.10 24.47 0.44
CA GLY A 555 8.24 25.29 1.27
C GLY A 555 7.36 24.51 2.26
N GLY A 556 7.65 23.24 2.47
CA GLY A 556 6.92 22.38 3.42
C GLY A 556 6.89 22.93 4.83
N THR A 557 8.01 23.43 5.34
CA THR A 557 8.06 24.06 6.67
C THR A 557 7.10 25.24 6.83
N GLN A 558 6.79 25.94 5.73
CA GLN A 558 5.92 27.12 5.72
C GLN A 558 4.46 26.79 5.45
N ARG A 559 4.20 25.95 4.41
CA ARG A 559 2.84 25.57 4.02
C ARG A 559 2.19 24.67 5.05
N LEU A 560 2.94 23.68 5.55
CA LEU A 560 2.41 22.76 6.57
C LEU A 560 1.96 23.52 7.81
N ALA A 561 2.78 24.43 8.34
CA ALA A 561 2.42 25.22 9.51
C ALA A 561 1.15 26.09 9.33
N ARG A 562 0.89 26.56 8.10
CA ARG A 562 -0.32 27.32 7.78
C ARG A 562 -1.56 26.44 7.65
N LEU A 563 -1.40 25.18 7.28
CA LEU A 563 -2.51 24.23 7.10
C LEU A 563 -2.91 23.56 8.41
N VAL A 564 -1.94 23.03 9.17
CA VAL A 564 -2.19 22.20 10.37
C VAL A 564 -1.85 22.90 11.69
N GLY A 565 -1.40 24.14 11.63
CA GLY A 565 -0.88 24.88 12.79
C GLY A 565 0.58 24.52 13.12
N THR A 566 1.26 25.44 13.81
CA THR A 566 2.72 25.35 14.06
C THR A 566 3.11 24.11 14.85
N ASN A 567 2.33 23.75 15.89
CA ASN A 567 2.68 22.62 16.75
C ASN A 567 2.66 21.28 16.00
N LYS A 568 1.60 21.03 15.23
CA LYS A 568 1.51 19.79 14.44
C LYS A 568 2.51 19.76 13.30
N ALA A 569 2.77 20.90 12.66
CA ALA A 569 3.79 20.99 11.62
C ALA A 569 5.20 20.71 12.17
N LEU A 570 5.53 21.20 13.38
CA LEU A 570 6.81 20.87 14.03
C LEU A 570 6.89 19.38 14.35
N GLU A 571 5.83 18.78 14.89
CA GLU A 571 5.76 17.34 15.14
C GLU A 571 6.07 16.55 13.86
N MET A 572 5.34 16.81 12.77
CA MET A 572 5.53 16.10 11.49
C MET A 572 6.94 16.30 10.90
N ASN A 573 7.47 17.53 10.94
CA ASN A 573 8.80 17.83 10.38
C ASN A 573 9.96 17.31 11.25
N LEU A 574 9.82 17.26 12.58
CA LEU A 574 10.87 16.81 13.49
C LEU A 574 10.90 15.30 13.67
N ILE A 575 9.77 14.63 13.51
CA ILE A 575 9.65 13.18 13.62
C ILE A 575 9.84 12.53 12.23
N GLY A 576 9.23 13.09 11.19
CA GLY A 576 9.31 12.60 9.82
C GLY A 576 8.56 11.28 9.60
N ASP A 577 7.64 10.91 10.49
CA ASP A 577 6.80 9.73 10.32
C ASP A 577 5.60 10.04 9.41
N PRO A 578 5.04 9.02 8.72
CA PRO A 578 3.87 9.20 7.88
C PRO A 578 2.61 9.47 8.72
N VAL A 579 1.68 10.22 8.13
CA VAL A 579 0.35 10.51 8.66
C VAL A 579 -0.67 9.91 7.71
N LEU A 580 -1.65 9.18 8.23
CA LEU A 580 -2.75 8.59 7.48
C LEU A 580 -3.66 9.68 6.89
N ALA A 581 -4.39 9.36 5.81
CA ALA A 581 -5.30 10.28 5.15
C ALA A 581 -6.37 10.84 6.11
N GLU A 582 -6.94 10.02 6.98
CA GLU A 582 -7.96 10.42 7.96
C GLU A 582 -7.37 11.40 9.01
N GLU A 583 -6.19 11.09 9.54
CA GLU A 583 -5.49 12.01 10.45
C GLU A 583 -5.13 13.33 9.75
N ALA A 584 -4.66 13.26 8.51
CA ALA A 584 -4.35 14.43 7.69
C ALA A 584 -5.60 15.32 7.46
N TYR A 585 -6.77 14.70 7.32
CA TYR A 585 -8.06 15.41 7.26
C TYR A 585 -8.41 16.07 8.60
N GLU A 586 -8.27 15.37 9.72
CA GLU A 586 -8.52 15.91 11.04
C GLU A 586 -7.62 17.11 11.38
N TYR A 587 -6.37 17.08 10.94
CA TYR A 587 -5.43 18.19 11.14
C TYR A 587 -5.61 19.36 10.18
N GLY A 588 -6.48 19.21 9.16
CA GLY A 588 -6.71 20.23 8.14
C GLY A 588 -5.69 20.25 7.00
N LEU A 589 -4.81 19.23 6.90
CA LEU A 589 -3.91 19.08 5.78
C LEU A 589 -4.67 18.69 4.49
N VAL A 590 -5.70 17.86 4.60
CA VAL A 590 -6.54 17.37 3.51
C VAL A 590 -7.94 17.95 3.59
N ASN A 591 -8.52 18.33 2.46
CA ASN A 591 -9.88 18.90 2.39
C ASN A 591 -10.97 17.81 2.41
N ARG A 592 -10.65 16.62 1.91
CA ARG A 592 -11.58 15.48 1.89
C ARG A 592 -10.84 14.17 1.67
N VAL A 593 -11.27 13.13 2.38
CA VAL A 593 -10.90 11.73 2.12
C VAL A 593 -12.05 11.05 1.40
N VAL A 594 -11.72 10.22 0.42
CA VAL A 594 -12.68 9.45 -0.40
C VAL A 594 -12.15 8.02 -0.60
N ASP A 595 -13.03 7.12 -0.96
CA ASP A 595 -12.61 5.78 -1.34
C ASP A 595 -11.66 5.83 -2.55
N ASP A 596 -10.68 4.97 -2.55
CA ASP A 596 -9.56 5.02 -3.51
C ASP A 596 -10.03 5.07 -4.97
N HIS A 597 -11.04 4.28 -5.32
CA HIS A 597 -11.59 4.20 -6.67
C HIS A 597 -12.44 5.43 -7.08
N GLU A 598 -12.81 6.30 -6.14
CA GLU A 598 -13.60 7.52 -6.37
C GLU A 598 -12.74 8.79 -6.49
N LEU A 599 -11.44 8.69 -6.18
CA LEU A 599 -10.58 9.87 -6.03
C LEU A 599 -10.55 10.73 -7.29
N LEU A 600 -10.25 10.14 -8.45
CA LEU A 600 -10.13 10.91 -9.68
C LEU A 600 -11.46 11.55 -10.10
N ASP A 601 -12.57 10.81 -10.00
CA ASP A 601 -13.90 11.34 -10.32
C ASP A 601 -14.28 12.49 -9.41
N THR A 602 -14.00 12.37 -8.12
CA THR A 602 -14.22 13.44 -7.15
C THR A 602 -13.37 14.66 -7.49
N ALA A 603 -12.09 14.46 -7.84
CA ALA A 603 -11.21 15.55 -8.23
C ALA A 603 -11.71 16.26 -9.50
N ILE A 604 -12.14 15.51 -10.51
CA ILE A 604 -12.73 16.06 -11.73
C ILE A 604 -14.05 16.81 -11.43
N ALA A 605 -14.91 16.28 -10.58
CA ALA A 605 -16.15 16.93 -10.19
C ALA A 605 -15.89 18.26 -9.47
N TRP A 606 -14.89 18.31 -8.57
CA TRP A 606 -14.45 19.55 -7.93
C TRP A 606 -13.84 20.53 -8.95
N ALA A 607 -13.00 20.05 -9.85
CA ALA A 607 -12.40 20.85 -10.90
C ALA A 607 -13.47 21.49 -11.81
N ARG A 608 -14.49 20.74 -12.22
CA ARG A 608 -15.65 21.24 -12.97
C ARG A 608 -16.41 22.33 -12.21
N LYS A 609 -16.60 22.14 -10.90
CA LYS A 609 -17.23 23.15 -10.07
C LYS A 609 -16.42 24.44 -10.01
N LEU A 610 -15.10 24.31 -9.88
CA LEU A 610 -14.17 25.45 -9.79
C LEU A 610 -13.96 26.11 -11.16
N SER A 611 -13.91 25.36 -12.26
CA SER A 611 -13.80 25.92 -13.60
C SER A 611 -14.98 26.80 -14.01
N GLY A 612 -16.14 26.59 -13.38
CA GLY A 612 -17.32 27.44 -13.54
C GLY A 612 -17.27 28.79 -12.81
N GLN A 613 -16.27 29.05 -11.99
CA GLN A 613 -16.13 30.31 -11.24
C GLN A 613 -15.46 31.39 -12.10
N ALA A 614 -15.65 32.69 -11.70
CA ALA A 614 -14.99 33.81 -12.34
C ALA A 614 -13.47 33.77 -12.10
N PRO A 615 -12.62 33.66 -13.13
CA PRO A 615 -11.17 33.45 -12.91
C PRO A 615 -10.50 34.60 -12.15
N LEU A 616 -10.93 35.84 -12.41
CA LEU A 616 -10.38 36.99 -11.69
C LEU A 616 -10.76 36.97 -10.21
N ALA A 617 -11.96 36.50 -9.85
CA ALA A 617 -12.37 36.34 -8.47
C ALA A 617 -11.57 35.21 -7.79
N VAL A 618 -11.36 34.07 -8.46
CA VAL A 618 -10.49 32.97 -7.98
C VAL A 618 -9.09 33.52 -7.70
N GLN A 619 -8.50 34.26 -8.63
CA GLN A 619 -7.17 34.85 -8.46
C GLN A 619 -7.11 35.78 -7.22
N GLN A 620 -8.06 36.67 -7.06
CA GLN A 620 -8.06 37.59 -5.92
C GLN A 620 -8.25 36.86 -4.61
N ILE A 621 -9.17 35.91 -4.53
CA ILE A 621 -9.36 35.07 -3.32
C ILE A 621 -8.05 34.38 -2.94
N LYS A 622 -7.36 33.73 -3.90
CA LYS A 622 -6.07 33.06 -3.64
C LYS A 622 -5.02 34.03 -3.09
N ARG A 623 -4.92 35.22 -3.68
CA ARG A 623 -3.94 36.24 -3.28
C ARG A 623 -4.19 36.81 -1.87
N VAL A 624 -5.44 37.05 -1.51
CA VAL A 624 -5.79 37.68 -0.23
C VAL A 624 -5.87 36.71 0.93
N SER A 625 -6.28 35.45 0.69
CA SER A 625 -6.46 34.44 1.74
C SER A 625 -5.15 34.06 2.45
N GLY A 626 -4.01 34.26 1.80
CA GLY A 626 -2.68 33.98 2.40
C GLY A 626 -1.93 35.22 2.90
N ALA A 627 -2.58 36.40 2.95
CA ALA A 627 -1.93 37.66 3.31
C ALA A 627 -1.75 37.76 4.83
N GLY A 628 -0.53 37.99 5.27
CA GLY A 628 0.00 38.41 6.56
C GLY A 628 -0.89 38.34 7.82
N ASP A 629 -0.87 39.43 8.61
CA ASP A 629 -1.80 39.58 9.73
C ASP A 629 -3.20 40.04 9.27
N LEU A 630 -4.15 40.05 10.20
CA LEU A 630 -5.55 40.38 9.89
C LEU A 630 -5.73 41.75 9.22
N ASP A 631 -5.01 42.77 9.69
CA ASP A 631 -5.14 44.12 9.16
C ASP A 631 -4.60 44.25 7.74
N GLN A 632 -3.44 43.62 7.46
CA GLN A 632 -2.87 43.52 6.11
C GLN A 632 -3.78 42.69 5.19
N GLY A 633 -4.35 41.59 5.69
CA GLY A 633 -5.31 40.76 4.99
C GLY A 633 -6.56 41.53 4.58
N ILE A 634 -7.15 42.30 5.51
CA ILE A 634 -8.32 43.13 5.25
C ILE A 634 -8.03 44.22 4.21
N GLU A 635 -6.84 44.84 4.24
CA GLU A 635 -6.47 45.86 3.25
C GLU A 635 -6.28 45.25 1.87
N ALA A 636 -5.67 44.07 1.78
CA ALA A 636 -5.56 43.31 0.52
C ALA A 636 -6.94 42.90 0.00
N GLU A 637 -7.86 42.45 0.88
CA GLU A 637 -9.23 42.08 0.52
C GLU A 637 -10.01 43.27 -0.06
N LYS A 638 -9.92 44.46 0.51
CA LYS A 638 -10.55 45.68 -0.03
C LYS A 638 -10.08 45.96 -1.48
N GLN A 639 -8.79 45.84 -1.74
CA GLN A 639 -8.22 46.05 -3.05
C GLN A 639 -8.67 44.92 -4.03
N GLY A 640 -8.63 43.67 -3.61
CA GLY A 640 -9.12 42.53 -4.36
C GLY A 640 -10.61 42.65 -4.69
N PHE A 641 -11.43 42.99 -3.71
CA PHE A 641 -12.88 43.24 -3.92
C PHE A 641 -13.13 44.35 -4.92
N ALA A 642 -12.44 45.49 -4.78
CA ALA A 642 -12.58 46.62 -5.70
C ALA A 642 -12.22 46.22 -7.15
N THR A 643 -11.23 45.34 -7.34
CA THR A 643 -10.83 44.81 -8.65
C THR A 643 -11.94 43.96 -9.25
N VAL A 644 -12.44 42.94 -8.54
CA VAL A 644 -13.50 42.05 -9.06
C VAL A 644 -14.84 42.74 -9.21
N PHE A 645 -15.20 43.65 -8.32
CA PHE A 645 -16.46 44.38 -8.38
C PHE A 645 -16.59 45.24 -9.66
N ARG A 646 -15.47 45.76 -10.17
CA ARG A 646 -15.43 46.59 -11.40
C ARG A 646 -15.33 45.75 -12.66
N SER A 647 -15.01 44.47 -12.57
CA SER A 647 -14.84 43.56 -13.71
C SER A 647 -16.14 43.30 -14.47
N GLU A 648 -16.01 42.82 -15.69
CA GLU A 648 -17.18 42.36 -16.47
C GLU A 648 -17.82 41.14 -15.82
N ASP A 649 -17.01 40.22 -15.29
CA ASP A 649 -17.46 39.02 -14.58
C ASP A 649 -18.20 39.37 -13.29
N GLY A 650 -17.76 40.39 -12.53
CA GLY A 650 -18.47 40.87 -11.35
C GLY A 650 -19.86 41.44 -11.68
N LYS A 651 -19.98 42.21 -12.74
CA LYS A 651 -21.27 42.72 -13.23
C LYS A 651 -22.16 41.60 -13.76
N GLU A 652 -21.60 40.66 -14.52
CA GLU A 652 -22.31 39.50 -15.04
C GLU A 652 -22.85 38.63 -13.90
N GLY A 653 -22.02 38.33 -12.90
CA GLY A 653 -22.45 37.55 -11.76
C GLY A 653 -23.63 38.15 -10.99
N ILE A 654 -23.59 39.47 -10.73
CA ILE A 654 -24.68 40.19 -10.08
C ILE A 654 -25.93 40.19 -10.96
N SER A 655 -25.78 40.49 -12.27
CA SER A 655 -26.90 40.50 -13.22
C SER A 655 -27.54 39.13 -13.36
N ALA A 656 -26.73 38.06 -13.45
CA ALA A 656 -27.22 36.69 -13.53
C ALA A 656 -27.98 36.26 -12.28
N PHE A 657 -27.48 36.62 -11.09
CA PHE A 657 -28.16 36.37 -9.83
C PHE A 657 -29.53 37.03 -9.75
N LEU A 658 -29.60 38.33 -10.06
CA LEU A 658 -30.85 39.07 -10.11
C LEU A 658 -31.82 38.53 -11.17
N GLY A 659 -31.30 38.12 -12.29
CA GLY A 659 -32.05 37.54 -13.40
C GLY A 659 -32.38 36.05 -13.25
N LYS A 660 -32.01 35.43 -12.12
CA LYS A 660 -32.20 33.98 -11.85
C LYS A 660 -31.74 33.07 -12.98
N ARG A 661 -30.61 33.39 -13.57
CA ARG A 661 -29.95 32.60 -14.63
C ARG A 661 -28.52 32.21 -14.24
N ALA A 662 -27.94 31.22 -14.91
CA ALA A 662 -26.54 30.89 -14.76
C ALA A 662 -25.63 32.00 -15.27
N PRO A 663 -24.56 32.38 -14.57
CA PRO A 663 -23.59 33.36 -15.07
C PRO A 663 -22.71 32.77 -16.18
N ARG A 664 -22.14 33.68 -17.00
CA ARG A 664 -21.20 33.33 -18.07
C ARG A 664 -19.93 34.14 -17.92
N PHE A 665 -19.04 33.68 -17.07
CA PHE A 665 -17.78 34.34 -16.75
C PHE A 665 -16.76 34.20 -17.88
N GLN A 666 -16.08 35.30 -18.22
CA GLN A 666 -15.09 35.36 -19.30
C GLN A 666 -13.66 35.67 -18.84
N GLY A 667 -13.45 35.91 -17.55
CA GLY A 667 -12.16 36.28 -17.00
C GLY A 667 -11.75 37.73 -17.27
N LYS A 668 -12.71 38.64 -17.37
CA LYS A 668 -12.50 40.05 -17.72
C LYS A 668 -13.09 41.01 -16.69
#